data_8491c046010c161d83dcdd6179d862eb
#
_entry.id   8491c046010c161d83dcdd6179d862eb
#
_cell.length_a   1.000
_cell.length_b   1.000
_cell.length_c   1.000
_cell.angle_alpha   90.00
_cell.angle_beta   90.00
_cell.angle_gamma   90.00
#
_symmetry.space_group_name_H-M   'P 1'
#
loop_
_entity.id
_entity.type
_entity.pdbx_description
1 polymer ?
#
loop_
_entity_poly.entity_id
_entity_poly.type
_entity_poly.pdbx_seq_one_letter_code
_entity_poly.pdbx_strand_id
1 'polypeptide(L)'
;MRNIPCNTAWTRRQKRWPYWDAGSAPQQVNLPDDFVLEKPRNPTAPGEAAVGFIPDGLATYEKTFDAPKEWEGKPVFLSFDGAYMNARVTVNRELLQLHPYGYTPFAVELTPWLRFDIPNQLEVTLQGTQPSSRWYSGAGLYRQVSFWVGEPCYIDPRDLFLTTPVVERNSAQVLVEAQAQNTTSQPQEAVLEVTLSFQGQEKARASVPVTLAPGEKTPCSLTLTVDAPALWDDREPNLYQATVSLSAPGQEPDTTTQNIGIRKIEVTAAEGMKVNGRKVKLYGGCIHHDNGILGAAALPRAEFRKIQKLREGGYNAIRTAHNPPSQALLDACDQLGVYVIDEFFDCWRVGKNRNDYHLWFEDWWQRDIESTIRRDRNHPCVYCWSFGNEIPEANGAANAEYWMQAQADFIRSLDSTRLVTCGGMFMPECLKANPEPSGPPTKPDPYCSDEEHARRFKAMISHLDIVSLNYSFRHYEQFHKLFPDMPLQGTETMGSETWGNWDAIRDNDYVIGDFMWTAIDNLGEAGAGRFFYDPNEMGPSLMGGWPWLSCYQGDLALDAERLPRSYYRKVIWGMDDGIYAFTTPPAYTGKPLYGTGWHWHNVLPSWTYGEEYVGKPIQVEAYCDCDEVEFFVNGESQGKAAPVEMIATLTVTYQPGQLKAVAYRQGKPVGESVLETTGPAVALRLEADRQSLSADALDLCYVTATLVDEQGRRVYNDDRELSAFLRGPGTLAGFGSNNPCTEESYGTGRRFTWHGHAMLVLRAGDTPGQLELTVSTQGLETQMLQIPTV
;
A
#
# COMPACT_ATOMS: atom_id res chain seq x y z
N MET A 1 -20.39 9.00 -17.77
CA MET A 1 -20.85 7.57 -17.72
C MET A 1 -21.25 7.17 -16.31
N ARG A 2 -22.27 6.33 -16.15
CA ARG A 2 -22.66 5.75 -14.85
C ARG A 2 -21.74 4.58 -14.52
N ASN A 3 -21.22 4.54 -13.30
CA ASN A 3 -20.45 3.42 -12.76
C ASN A 3 -21.39 2.49 -11.97
N ILE A 4 -21.50 1.24 -12.38
CA ILE A 4 -22.39 0.23 -11.78
C ILE A 4 -21.53 -0.92 -11.28
N PRO A 5 -21.41 -1.13 -9.94
CA PRO A 5 -20.60 -2.22 -9.38
C PRO A 5 -21.00 -3.60 -9.93
N CYS A 6 -20.01 -4.41 -10.24
CA CYS A 6 -20.17 -5.79 -10.72
C CYS A 6 -19.42 -6.79 -9.82
N ASN A 7 -19.47 -6.58 -8.50
CA ASN A 7 -18.62 -7.30 -7.55
C ASN A 7 -19.28 -8.54 -6.92
N THR A 8 -20.60 -8.74 -7.07
CA THR A 8 -21.33 -9.84 -6.40
C THR A 8 -21.68 -10.98 -7.33
N ALA A 9 -22.00 -12.12 -6.77
CA ALA A 9 -22.54 -13.29 -7.46
C ALA A 9 -21.69 -13.79 -8.63
N TRP A 10 -20.39 -13.90 -8.44
CA TRP A 10 -19.48 -14.58 -9.37
C TRP A 10 -19.34 -16.05 -8.98
N THR A 11 -19.16 -16.90 -9.97
CA THR A 11 -18.81 -18.31 -9.80
C THR A 11 -17.35 -18.51 -10.13
N ARG A 12 -16.52 -18.86 -9.15
CA ARG A 12 -15.10 -19.17 -9.33
C ARG A 12 -14.89 -20.66 -9.45
N ARG A 13 -14.06 -21.09 -10.43
CA ARG A 13 -13.53 -22.47 -10.58
C ARG A 13 -12.03 -22.40 -10.60
N GLN A 14 -11.37 -23.03 -9.63
CA GLN A 14 -9.93 -23.22 -9.68
C GLN A 14 -9.63 -24.41 -10.60
N LYS A 15 -8.74 -24.22 -11.54
CA LYS A 15 -8.29 -25.27 -12.46
C LYS A 15 -6.94 -25.84 -12.00
N ARG A 16 -6.69 -27.11 -12.31
CA ARG A 16 -5.39 -27.75 -12.10
C ARG A 16 -4.69 -27.97 -13.45
N TRP A 17 -3.39 -28.03 -13.43
CA TRP A 17 -2.64 -28.53 -14.59
C TRP A 17 -2.70 -30.08 -14.60
N PRO A 18 -2.94 -30.76 -15.70
CA PRO A 18 -3.20 -30.25 -17.06
C PRO A 18 -4.64 -29.72 -17.26
N TYR A 19 -4.87 -28.87 -18.25
CA TYR A 19 -6.12 -28.11 -18.52
C TYR A 19 -7.41 -28.92 -18.67
N TRP A 20 -7.32 -30.25 -18.93
CA TRP A 20 -8.48 -31.14 -19.00
C TRP A 20 -8.99 -31.62 -17.65
N ASP A 21 -8.34 -31.26 -16.56
CA ASP A 21 -8.93 -31.46 -15.24
C ASP A 21 -10.19 -30.60 -15.11
N ALA A 22 -11.29 -31.20 -14.68
CA ALA A 22 -12.56 -30.51 -14.45
C ALA A 22 -12.44 -29.36 -13.43
N GLY A 23 -11.30 -29.26 -12.75
CA GLY A 23 -11.05 -28.24 -11.73
C GLY A 23 -11.75 -28.55 -10.40
N SER A 24 -11.81 -27.54 -9.53
CA SER A 24 -12.56 -27.60 -8.28
C SER A 24 -14.07 -27.50 -8.53
N ALA A 25 -14.87 -27.91 -7.55
CA ALA A 25 -16.30 -27.58 -7.54
C ALA A 25 -16.46 -26.04 -7.66
N PRO A 26 -17.52 -25.57 -8.36
CA PRO A 26 -17.78 -24.15 -8.47
C PRO A 26 -18.07 -23.56 -7.09
N GLN A 27 -17.49 -22.39 -6.83
CA GLN A 27 -17.67 -21.66 -5.58
C GLN A 27 -18.26 -20.29 -5.87
N GLN A 28 -19.27 -19.89 -5.13
CA GLN A 28 -19.82 -18.53 -5.21
C GLN A 28 -18.88 -17.60 -4.45
N VAL A 29 -18.49 -16.48 -5.09
CA VAL A 29 -17.59 -15.50 -4.52
C VAL A 29 -18.06 -14.08 -4.83
N ASN A 30 -17.71 -13.15 -3.95
CA ASN A 30 -17.83 -11.72 -4.18
C ASN A 30 -16.43 -11.13 -4.37
N LEU A 31 -16.30 -10.18 -5.30
CA LEU A 31 -15.06 -9.45 -5.55
C LEU A 31 -14.91 -8.29 -4.57
N PRO A 32 -13.69 -7.85 -4.28
CA PRO A 32 -12.38 -8.45 -4.59
C PRO A 32 -12.19 -9.86 -3.99
N ASP A 33 -11.46 -10.73 -4.74
CA ASP A 33 -11.21 -12.12 -4.36
C ASP A 33 -9.77 -12.53 -4.72
N ASP A 34 -9.04 -13.04 -3.72
CA ASP A 34 -7.69 -13.58 -3.86
C ASP A 34 -7.74 -15.09 -3.59
N PHE A 35 -7.87 -15.88 -4.65
CA PHE A 35 -8.14 -17.31 -4.50
C PHE A 35 -6.93 -18.14 -4.06
N VAL A 36 -5.72 -17.62 -4.16
CA VAL A 36 -4.52 -18.40 -3.78
C VAL A 36 -4.26 -18.33 -2.28
N LEU A 37 -4.77 -17.31 -1.57
CA LEU A 37 -4.65 -17.19 -0.13
C LEU A 37 -5.31 -18.36 0.64
N GLU A 38 -6.39 -18.93 0.08
CA GLU A 38 -7.10 -20.05 0.67
C GLU A 38 -6.35 -21.38 0.59
N LYS A 39 -5.30 -21.45 -0.27
CA LYS A 39 -4.54 -22.69 -0.48
C LYS A 39 -3.61 -23.00 0.68
N PRO A 40 -3.40 -24.29 0.98
CA PRO A 40 -2.38 -24.68 1.94
C PRO A 40 -0.99 -24.21 1.46
N ARG A 41 -0.26 -23.57 2.36
CA ARG A 41 1.16 -23.25 2.15
C ARG A 41 1.97 -24.53 2.09
N ASN A 42 3.07 -24.51 1.34
CA ASN A 42 3.97 -25.65 1.31
C ASN A 42 5.41 -25.23 0.92
N PRO A 43 6.45 -25.97 1.40
CA PRO A 43 7.83 -25.63 1.18
C PRO A 43 8.29 -25.72 -0.29
N THR A 44 7.48 -26.32 -1.17
CA THR A 44 7.79 -26.49 -2.60
C THR A 44 7.00 -25.54 -3.51
N ALA A 45 6.36 -24.50 -2.94
CA ALA A 45 5.70 -23.47 -3.74
C ALA A 45 6.72 -22.80 -4.67
N PRO A 46 6.40 -22.58 -5.97
CA PRO A 46 7.42 -22.14 -6.96
C PRO A 46 8.03 -20.77 -6.67
N GLY A 47 7.30 -19.89 -5.95
CA GLY A 47 7.80 -18.57 -5.56
C GLY A 47 8.55 -18.55 -4.23
N GLU A 48 8.61 -19.67 -3.52
CA GLU A 48 9.33 -19.84 -2.25
C GLU A 48 9.09 -18.69 -1.26
N ALA A 49 10.15 -18.20 -0.61
CA ALA A 49 10.09 -17.11 0.37
C ALA A 49 9.60 -15.78 -0.22
N ALA A 50 9.82 -15.53 -1.50
CA ALA A 50 9.36 -14.31 -2.15
C ALA A 50 7.84 -14.11 -2.01
N VAL A 51 7.07 -15.19 -1.98
CA VAL A 51 5.60 -15.18 -1.86
C VAL A 51 5.09 -15.81 -0.56
N GLY A 52 5.95 -15.99 0.44
CA GLY A 52 5.57 -16.61 1.72
C GLY A 52 5.17 -18.08 1.59
N PHE A 53 5.73 -18.83 0.62
CA PHE A 53 5.42 -20.22 0.35
C PHE A 53 3.93 -20.50 0.04
N ILE A 54 3.19 -19.50 -0.43
CA ILE A 54 1.81 -19.64 -0.90
C ILE A 54 1.86 -20.04 -2.39
N PRO A 55 1.22 -21.15 -2.80
CA PRO A 55 1.30 -21.64 -4.17
C PRO A 55 0.49 -20.77 -5.14
N ASP A 56 0.88 -20.80 -6.40
CA ASP A 56 0.16 -20.17 -7.51
C ASP A 56 -1.11 -20.92 -7.94
N GLY A 57 -1.74 -20.46 -9.01
CA GLY A 57 -2.91 -21.13 -9.56
C GLY A 57 -3.54 -20.50 -10.79
N LEU A 58 -4.45 -21.25 -11.36
CA LEU A 58 -5.31 -20.86 -12.47
C LEU A 58 -6.77 -20.87 -11.99
N ALA A 59 -7.51 -19.81 -12.24
CA ALA A 59 -8.93 -19.75 -11.96
C ALA A 59 -9.72 -19.13 -13.13
N THR A 60 -10.96 -19.56 -13.26
CA THR A 60 -11.95 -18.94 -14.14
C THR A 60 -13.08 -18.39 -13.27
N TYR A 61 -13.42 -17.14 -13.50
CA TYR A 61 -14.56 -16.42 -12.92
C TYR A 61 -15.65 -16.31 -13.97
N GLU A 62 -16.83 -16.79 -13.64
CA GLU A 62 -18.00 -16.81 -14.51
C GLU A 62 -19.12 -15.98 -13.89
N LYS A 63 -19.80 -15.20 -14.70
CA LYS A 63 -21.01 -14.46 -14.30
C LYS A 63 -22.04 -14.49 -15.41
N THR A 64 -23.27 -14.85 -15.07
CA THR A 64 -24.43 -14.71 -15.95
C THR A 64 -25.21 -13.48 -15.52
N PHE A 65 -25.57 -12.61 -16.44
CA PHE A 65 -26.34 -11.41 -16.17
C PHE A 65 -27.28 -11.04 -17.31
N ASP A 66 -28.39 -10.43 -16.97
CA ASP A 66 -29.33 -9.83 -17.93
C ASP A 66 -28.93 -8.38 -18.17
N ALA A 67 -28.65 -7.99 -19.40
CA ALA A 67 -28.41 -6.61 -19.75
C ALA A 67 -29.72 -5.81 -19.66
N PRO A 68 -29.79 -4.74 -18.85
CA PRO A 68 -30.99 -3.91 -18.79
C PRO A 68 -31.35 -3.34 -20.16
N LYS A 69 -32.62 -3.36 -20.51
CA LYS A 69 -33.11 -2.87 -21.81
C LYS A 69 -32.73 -1.41 -22.07
N GLU A 70 -32.57 -0.63 -21.02
CA GLU A 70 -32.12 0.77 -21.08
C GLU A 70 -30.67 0.96 -21.53
N TRP A 71 -29.89 -0.12 -21.63
CA TRP A 71 -28.52 -0.10 -22.15
C TRP A 71 -28.48 -0.29 -23.67
N GLU A 72 -29.59 -0.69 -24.30
CA GLU A 72 -29.64 -0.90 -25.75
C GLU A 72 -29.34 0.41 -26.50
N GLY A 73 -28.32 0.36 -27.38
CA GLY A 73 -27.87 1.54 -28.13
C GLY A 73 -26.93 2.48 -27.35
N LYS A 74 -26.56 2.15 -26.11
CA LYS A 74 -25.61 2.93 -25.28
C LYS A 74 -24.24 2.27 -25.27
N PRO A 75 -23.16 3.04 -25.15
CA PRO A 75 -21.82 2.49 -24.92
C PRO A 75 -21.75 1.84 -23.52
N VAL A 76 -21.32 0.58 -23.50
CA VAL A 76 -21.17 -0.22 -22.27
C VAL A 76 -19.77 -0.81 -22.23
N PHE A 77 -19.05 -0.55 -21.14
CA PHE A 77 -17.74 -1.11 -20.88
C PHE A 77 -17.76 -1.92 -19.59
N LEU A 78 -16.94 -2.96 -19.53
CA LEU A 78 -16.57 -3.66 -18.30
C LEU A 78 -15.19 -3.19 -17.88
N SER A 79 -15.11 -2.53 -16.73
CA SER A 79 -13.88 -1.95 -16.18
C SER A 79 -13.35 -2.82 -15.06
N PHE A 80 -12.04 -3.06 -15.09
CA PHE A 80 -11.27 -3.76 -14.09
C PHE A 80 -10.25 -2.79 -13.48
N ASP A 81 -10.24 -2.64 -12.16
CA ASP A 81 -9.21 -1.86 -11.45
C ASP A 81 -7.86 -2.60 -11.39
N GLY A 82 -7.87 -3.90 -11.65
CA GLY A 82 -6.73 -4.81 -11.78
C GLY A 82 -7.19 -6.27 -11.70
N ALA A 83 -6.43 -7.17 -12.35
CA ALA A 83 -6.74 -8.60 -12.40
C ALA A 83 -5.46 -9.44 -12.57
N TYR A 84 -5.03 -10.11 -11.51
CA TYR A 84 -3.71 -10.76 -11.47
C TYR A 84 -3.79 -12.23 -11.84
N MET A 85 -3.11 -12.67 -12.92
CA MET A 85 -2.49 -11.98 -14.07
C MET A 85 -2.86 -12.71 -15.36
N ASN A 86 -2.39 -12.20 -16.50
CA ASN A 86 -2.69 -12.76 -17.83
C ASN A 86 -4.20 -12.92 -18.07
N ALA A 87 -4.95 -11.86 -17.74
CA ALA A 87 -6.40 -11.87 -17.81
C ALA A 87 -6.91 -12.10 -19.24
N ARG A 88 -7.84 -13.04 -19.41
CA ARG A 88 -8.56 -13.32 -20.63
C ARG A 88 -10.03 -13.05 -20.37
N VAL A 89 -10.58 -12.03 -21.02
CA VAL A 89 -11.98 -11.64 -20.87
C VAL A 89 -12.78 -12.11 -22.07
N THR A 90 -13.80 -12.90 -21.81
CA THR A 90 -14.69 -13.50 -22.83
C THR A 90 -16.14 -13.13 -22.51
N VAL A 91 -16.88 -12.70 -23.52
CA VAL A 91 -18.32 -12.42 -23.41
C VAL A 91 -19.06 -13.21 -24.48
N ASN A 92 -20.10 -13.95 -24.09
CA ASN A 92 -20.90 -14.77 -24.98
C ASN A 92 -20.07 -15.72 -25.88
N ARG A 93 -18.93 -16.22 -25.35
CA ARG A 93 -17.93 -17.09 -26.00
C ARG A 93 -16.97 -16.37 -26.95
N GLU A 94 -17.05 -15.04 -27.07
CA GLU A 94 -16.09 -14.26 -27.87
C GLU A 94 -14.99 -13.71 -26.96
N LEU A 95 -13.74 -13.95 -27.33
CA LEU A 95 -12.58 -13.41 -26.63
C LEU A 95 -12.40 -11.93 -27.01
N LEU A 96 -12.59 -11.03 -26.04
CA LEU A 96 -12.53 -9.58 -26.27
C LEU A 96 -11.18 -8.98 -25.92
N GLN A 97 -10.53 -9.46 -24.86
CA GLN A 97 -9.32 -8.85 -24.34
C GLN A 97 -8.36 -9.87 -23.76
N LEU A 98 -7.06 -9.65 -24.00
CA LEU A 98 -5.94 -10.20 -23.25
C LEU A 98 -5.26 -9.05 -22.55
N HIS A 99 -5.03 -9.18 -21.23
CA HIS A 99 -4.32 -8.17 -20.43
C HIS A 99 -3.29 -8.86 -19.54
N PRO A 100 -1.98 -8.70 -19.82
CA PRO A 100 -0.95 -9.49 -19.13
C PRO A 100 -0.58 -8.96 -17.75
N TYR A 101 -0.46 -7.62 -17.57
CA TYR A 101 0.02 -7.02 -16.32
C TYR A 101 -1.10 -6.87 -15.30
N GLY A 102 -1.00 -7.61 -14.21
CA GLY A 102 -2.11 -7.77 -13.26
C GLY A 102 -2.43 -6.53 -12.41
N TYR A 103 -1.59 -5.51 -12.41
CA TYR A 103 -1.73 -4.34 -11.52
C TYR A 103 -2.34 -3.12 -12.18
N THR A 104 -2.35 -3.05 -13.50
CA THR A 104 -2.88 -1.90 -14.23
C THR A 104 -4.37 -2.02 -14.51
N PRO A 105 -5.12 -0.89 -14.49
CA PRO A 105 -6.53 -0.89 -14.82
C PRO A 105 -6.73 -1.08 -16.32
N PHE A 106 -7.84 -1.70 -16.70
CA PHE A 106 -8.26 -1.81 -18.11
C PHE A 106 -9.77 -1.89 -18.23
N ALA A 107 -10.28 -1.57 -19.42
CA ALA A 107 -11.70 -1.69 -19.69
C ALA A 107 -11.93 -2.36 -21.06
N VAL A 108 -13.00 -3.14 -21.14
CA VAL A 108 -13.38 -3.92 -22.31
C VAL A 108 -14.73 -3.42 -22.80
N GLU A 109 -14.82 -3.02 -24.07
CA GLU A 109 -16.08 -2.62 -24.66
C GLU A 109 -16.99 -3.84 -24.89
N LEU A 110 -18.18 -3.78 -24.31
CA LEU A 110 -19.20 -4.83 -24.42
C LEU A 110 -20.30 -4.51 -25.43
N THR A 111 -20.45 -3.25 -25.82
CA THR A 111 -21.57 -2.73 -26.64
C THR A 111 -21.95 -3.64 -27.79
N PRO A 112 -21.03 -4.08 -28.70
CA PRO A 112 -21.42 -4.90 -29.87
C PRO A 112 -21.71 -6.36 -29.51
N TRP A 113 -21.47 -6.81 -28.29
CA TRP A 113 -21.55 -8.20 -27.87
C TRP A 113 -22.74 -8.49 -26.95
N LEU A 114 -23.37 -7.42 -26.41
CA LEU A 114 -24.52 -7.58 -25.50
C LEU A 114 -25.75 -8.10 -26.20
N ARG A 115 -26.49 -8.96 -25.49
CA ARG A 115 -27.77 -9.52 -25.86
C ARG A 115 -28.82 -9.03 -24.85
N PHE A 116 -29.95 -8.55 -25.34
CA PHE A 116 -30.97 -7.94 -24.49
C PHE A 116 -32.21 -8.84 -24.27
N ASP A 117 -32.31 -9.93 -25.03
CA ASP A 117 -33.45 -10.87 -24.97
C ASP A 117 -33.11 -12.18 -24.22
N ILE A 118 -31.83 -12.43 -23.99
CA ILE A 118 -31.33 -13.62 -23.28
C ILE A 118 -30.15 -13.25 -22.38
N PRO A 119 -29.89 -14.03 -21.33
CA PRO A 119 -28.77 -13.77 -20.44
C PRO A 119 -27.42 -13.76 -21.16
N ASN A 120 -26.56 -12.84 -20.75
CA ASN A 120 -25.17 -12.75 -21.18
C ASN A 120 -24.27 -13.59 -20.27
N GLN A 121 -23.24 -14.19 -20.85
CA GLN A 121 -22.22 -14.96 -20.14
C GLN A 121 -20.91 -14.20 -20.20
N LEU A 122 -20.38 -13.87 -19.04
CA LEU A 122 -19.07 -13.26 -18.85
C LEU A 122 -18.13 -14.30 -18.23
N GLU A 123 -16.95 -14.47 -18.80
CA GLU A 123 -15.90 -15.33 -18.29
C GLU A 123 -14.58 -14.57 -18.24
N VAL A 124 -13.89 -14.63 -17.09
CA VAL A 124 -12.56 -14.09 -16.91
C VAL A 124 -11.63 -15.19 -16.41
N THR A 125 -10.66 -15.58 -17.21
CA THR A 125 -9.63 -16.55 -16.82
C THR A 125 -8.38 -15.84 -16.42
N LEU A 126 -7.81 -16.19 -15.26
CA LEU A 126 -6.61 -15.61 -14.66
C LEU A 126 -5.60 -16.70 -14.33
N GLN A 127 -4.35 -16.45 -14.65
CA GLN A 127 -3.24 -17.35 -14.38
C GLN A 127 -2.19 -16.65 -13.53
N GLY A 128 -2.19 -16.91 -12.22
CA GLY A 128 -1.11 -16.52 -11.32
C GLY A 128 0.08 -17.47 -11.55
N THR A 129 1.14 -16.99 -12.21
CA THR A 129 2.33 -17.77 -12.50
C THR A 129 3.47 -17.34 -11.59
N GLN A 130 4.14 -18.29 -10.91
CA GLN A 130 5.28 -18.02 -10.04
C GLN A 130 6.59 -18.61 -10.60
N PRO A 131 7.77 -18.01 -10.29
CA PRO A 131 7.95 -16.69 -9.68
C PRO A 131 7.69 -15.57 -10.67
N SER A 132 6.85 -14.60 -10.30
CA SER A 132 6.50 -13.43 -11.14
C SER A 132 6.74 -12.08 -10.43
N SER A 133 7.06 -12.13 -9.13
CA SER A 133 7.39 -10.97 -8.31
C SER A 133 8.34 -11.38 -7.19
N ARG A 134 8.90 -10.40 -6.47
CA ARG A 134 9.75 -10.63 -5.30
C ARG A 134 8.96 -10.57 -3.99
N TRP A 135 7.65 -10.33 -4.07
CA TRP A 135 6.68 -10.23 -2.96
C TRP A 135 5.43 -11.06 -3.27
N TYR A 136 4.53 -11.18 -2.31
CA TYR A 136 3.25 -11.86 -2.50
C TYR A 136 2.35 -11.05 -3.45
N SER A 137 2.12 -11.56 -4.63
CA SER A 137 1.26 -10.90 -5.63
C SER A 137 -0.21 -11.28 -5.53
N GLY A 138 -0.54 -12.39 -4.84
CA GLY A 138 -1.88 -12.96 -4.88
C GLY A 138 -2.24 -13.50 -6.26
N ALA A 139 -3.50 -13.87 -6.47
CA ALA A 139 -4.07 -14.11 -7.79
C ALA A 139 -5.59 -14.10 -7.75
N GLY A 140 -6.22 -13.43 -8.73
CA GLY A 140 -7.67 -13.36 -8.83
C GLY A 140 -8.18 -12.06 -9.42
N LEU A 141 -9.51 -11.90 -9.39
CA LEU A 141 -10.16 -10.59 -9.50
C LEU A 141 -10.05 -9.90 -8.15
N TYR A 142 -8.83 -9.50 -7.81
CA TYR A 142 -8.45 -9.04 -6.49
C TYR A 142 -8.73 -7.54 -6.24
N ARG A 143 -9.23 -6.86 -7.27
CA ARG A 143 -9.70 -5.46 -7.24
C ARG A 143 -11.13 -5.39 -7.76
N GLN A 144 -11.74 -4.21 -7.69
CA GLN A 144 -13.14 -4.03 -8.09
C GLN A 144 -13.34 -4.17 -9.60
N VAL A 145 -14.54 -4.63 -9.96
CA VAL A 145 -15.04 -4.71 -11.35
C VAL A 145 -16.36 -3.97 -11.43
N SER A 146 -16.56 -3.20 -12.51
CA SER A 146 -17.80 -2.43 -12.71
C SER A 146 -18.16 -2.32 -14.18
N PHE A 147 -19.47 -2.15 -14.45
CA PHE A 147 -19.94 -1.68 -15.74
C PHE A 147 -19.91 -0.15 -15.78
N TRP A 148 -19.43 0.40 -16.87
CA TRP A 148 -19.56 1.81 -17.20
C TRP A 148 -20.54 1.95 -18.36
N VAL A 149 -21.63 2.69 -18.13
CA VAL A 149 -22.71 2.86 -19.11
C VAL A 149 -22.86 4.34 -19.42
N GLY A 150 -22.61 4.72 -20.65
CA GLY A 150 -22.72 6.09 -21.13
C GLY A 150 -24.02 6.34 -21.87
N GLU A 151 -24.34 7.60 -22.14
CA GLU A 151 -25.32 8.01 -23.12
C GLU A 151 -24.71 8.01 -24.53
N PRO A 152 -25.45 8.11 -25.64
CA PRO A 152 -24.89 8.14 -26.99
C PRO A 152 -23.85 9.26 -27.21
N CYS A 153 -24.04 10.41 -26.57
CA CYS A 153 -22.98 11.43 -26.40
C CYS A 153 -22.49 11.38 -24.96
N TYR A 154 -21.21 11.05 -24.76
CA TYR A 154 -20.66 10.79 -23.43
C TYR A 154 -19.22 11.27 -23.27
N ILE A 155 -18.75 11.31 -22.02
CA ILE A 155 -17.35 11.47 -21.65
C ILE A 155 -16.88 10.19 -20.96
N ASP A 156 -15.84 9.56 -21.52
CA ASP A 156 -15.15 8.47 -20.83
C ASP A 156 -14.43 9.04 -19.60
N PRO A 157 -14.70 8.53 -18.38
CA PRO A 157 -14.05 9.02 -17.16
C PRO A 157 -12.53 9.00 -17.23
N ARG A 158 -11.92 8.10 -17.99
CA ARG A 158 -10.47 8.01 -18.22
C ARG A 158 -9.92 9.17 -19.04
N ASP A 159 -10.76 9.82 -19.84
CA ASP A 159 -10.40 10.98 -20.66
C ASP A 159 -10.56 12.32 -19.91
N LEU A 160 -11.11 12.27 -18.69
CA LEU A 160 -11.28 13.45 -17.84
C LEU A 160 -9.96 13.78 -17.11
N PHE A 161 -9.56 15.07 -17.20
CA PHE A 161 -8.39 15.57 -16.49
C PHE A 161 -8.71 16.91 -15.83
N LEU A 162 -8.51 16.97 -14.51
CA LEU A 162 -8.74 18.17 -13.71
C LEU A 162 -7.42 18.62 -13.09
N THR A 163 -7.03 19.87 -13.40
CA THR A 163 -5.79 20.45 -12.88
C THR A 163 -6.06 21.77 -12.17
N THR A 164 -5.11 22.20 -11.34
CA THR A 164 -5.17 23.46 -10.59
C THR A 164 -4.01 24.36 -10.98
N PRO A 165 -4.02 24.96 -12.23
CA PRO A 165 -2.90 25.71 -12.78
C PRO A 165 -2.58 26.99 -12.00
N VAL A 166 -3.57 27.58 -11.33
CA VAL A 166 -3.40 28.76 -10.48
C VAL A 166 -3.98 28.47 -9.12
N VAL A 167 -3.14 28.56 -8.10
CA VAL A 167 -3.55 28.41 -6.69
C VAL A 167 -2.95 29.56 -5.90
N GLU A 168 -3.81 30.47 -5.47
CA GLU A 168 -3.49 31.61 -4.63
C GLU A 168 -4.30 31.55 -3.34
N ARG A 169 -3.94 32.38 -2.36
CA ARG A 169 -4.61 32.39 -1.04
C ARG A 169 -6.11 32.65 -1.11
N ASN A 170 -6.54 33.52 -2.02
CA ASN A 170 -7.93 34.00 -2.08
C ASN A 170 -8.66 33.51 -3.34
N SER A 171 -7.99 32.82 -4.25
CA SER A 171 -8.58 32.34 -5.51
C SER A 171 -7.80 31.16 -6.06
N ALA A 172 -8.50 30.24 -6.71
CA ALA A 172 -7.87 29.18 -7.50
C ALA A 172 -8.61 28.98 -8.82
N GLN A 173 -7.87 28.53 -9.83
CA GLN A 173 -8.46 28.08 -11.09
C GLN A 173 -8.41 26.56 -11.17
N VAL A 174 -9.52 25.96 -11.57
CA VAL A 174 -9.61 24.53 -11.90
C VAL A 174 -9.86 24.44 -13.40
N LEU A 175 -8.88 23.91 -14.12
CA LEU A 175 -8.99 23.60 -15.54
C LEU A 175 -9.51 22.17 -15.67
N VAL A 176 -10.58 22.01 -16.45
CA VAL A 176 -11.18 20.72 -16.77
C VAL A 176 -10.99 20.46 -18.26
N GLU A 177 -10.32 19.37 -18.58
CA GLU A 177 -10.11 18.87 -19.94
C GLU A 177 -10.77 17.51 -20.07
N ALA A 178 -11.46 17.28 -21.20
CA ALA A 178 -12.14 16.02 -21.48
C ALA A 178 -12.16 15.73 -22.98
N GLN A 179 -12.46 14.46 -23.32
CA GLN A 179 -12.75 14.05 -24.68
C GLN A 179 -14.21 13.59 -24.73
N ALA A 180 -15.06 14.39 -25.35
CA ALA A 180 -16.46 14.00 -25.56
C ALA A 180 -16.59 13.13 -26.82
N GLN A 181 -17.44 12.10 -26.76
CA GLN A 181 -17.66 11.15 -27.83
C GLN A 181 -19.12 11.18 -28.29
N ASN A 182 -19.33 10.99 -29.60
CA ASN A 182 -20.66 10.87 -30.19
C ASN A 182 -20.75 9.56 -30.97
N THR A 183 -21.53 8.61 -30.47
CA THR A 183 -21.78 7.31 -31.13
C THR A 183 -22.91 7.35 -32.14
N THR A 184 -23.63 8.47 -32.27
CA THR A 184 -24.70 8.62 -33.25
C THR A 184 -24.15 8.84 -34.68
N SER A 185 -24.98 8.67 -35.68
CA SER A 185 -24.60 8.89 -37.10
C SER A 185 -24.70 10.36 -37.54
N GLN A 186 -25.08 11.28 -36.65
CA GLN A 186 -25.28 12.70 -36.96
C GLN A 186 -24.46 13.57 -36.03
N PRO A 187 -23.98 14.74 -36.48
CA PRO A 187 -23.38 15.74 -35.58
C PRO A 187 -24.36 16.13 -34.48
N GLN A 188 -23.86 16.37 -33.27
CA GLN A 188 -24.67 16.75 -32.12
C GLN A 188 -24.13 18.08 -31.52
N GLU A 189 -25.07 19.00 -31.26
CA GLU A 189 -24.76 20.19 -30.47
C GLU A 189 -24.95 19.85 -29.00
N ALA A 190 -23.85 19.85 -28.24
CA ALA A 190 -23.87 19.47 -26.82
C ALA A 190 -23.39 20.64 -25.93
N VAL A 191 -23.66 20.54 -24.64
CA VAL A 191 -23.15 21.46 -23.63
C VAL A 191 -22.39 20.65 -22.57
N LEU A 192 -21.13 20.96 -22.41
CA LEU A 192 -20.34 20.50 -21.26
C LEU A 192 -20.58 21.45 -20.10
N GLU A 193 -21.08 20.96 -18.98
CA GLU A 193 -21.23 21.70 -17.72
C GLU A 193 -20.42 21.02 -16.63
N VAL A 194 -19.74 21.82 -15.83
CA VAL A 194 -19.01 21.35 -14.63
C VAL A 194 -19.41 22.16 -13.43
N THR A 195 -19.76 21.44 -12.35
CA THR A 195 -20.07 22.02 -11.05
C THR A 195 -19.07 21.50 -10.02
N LEU A 196 -18.42 22.40 -9.30
CA LEU A 196 -17.61 22.08 -8.13
C LEU A 196 -18.38 22.33 -6.86
N SER A 197 -18.49 21.33 -5.99
CA SER A 197 -19.09 21.42 -4.67
C SER A 197 -18.09 21.05 -3.57
N PHE A 198 -18.20 21.73 -2.43
CA PHE A 198 -17.44 21.43 -1.22
C PHE A 198 -18.40 21.34 -0.03
N GLN A 199 -18.35 20.21 0.70
CA GLN A 199 -19.27 19.91 1.80
C GLN A 199 -20.76 20.09 1.41
N GLY A 200 -21.11 19.63 0.21
CA GLY A 200 -22.49 19.70 -0.32
C GLY A 200 -22.93 21.07 -0.84
N GLN A 201 -22.06 22.07 -0.79
CA GLN A 201 -22.35 23.43 -1.31
C GLN A 201 -21.63 23.66 -2.65
N GLU A 202 -22.37 24.16 -3.64
CA GLU A 202 -21.79 24.62 -4.89
C GLU A 202 -20.83 25.80 -4.65
N LYS A 203 -19.61 25.70 -5.18
CA LYS A 203 -18.55 26.70 -5.08
C LYS A 203 -18.23 27.37 -6.41
N ALA A 204 -18.39 26.65 -7.50
CA ALA A 204 -18.19 27.17 -8.85
C ALA A 204 -18.98 26.33 -9.86
N ARG A 205 -19.41 26.98 -10.93
CA ARG A 205 -20.05 26.34 -12.08
C ARG A 205 -19.62 27.04 -13.36
N ALA A 206 -19.39 26.27 -14.41
CA ALA A 206 -19.13 26.78 -15.75
C ALA A 206 -19.69 25.83 -16.80
N SER A 207 -19.98 26.35 -17.99
CA SER A 207 -20.41 25.54 -19.12
C SER A 207 -19.85 26.07 -20.44
N VAL A 208 -19.71 25.18 -21.41
CA VAL A 208 -19.24 25.49 -22.77
C VAL A 208 -20.02 24.68 -23.80
N PRO A 209 -20.49 25.29 -24.91
CA PRO A 209 -21.08 24.55 -26.03
C PRO A 209 -19.97 23.80 -26.79
N VAL A 210 -20.30 22.58 -27.26
CA VAL A 210 -19.39 21.70 -28.01
C VAL A 210 -20.16 21.04 -29.15
N THR A 211 -19.63 21.14 -30.38
CA THR A 211 -20.18 20.41 -31.54
C THR A 211 -19.45 19.08 -31.67
N LEU A 212 -20.16 17.97 -31.55
CA LEU A 212 -19.63 16.60 -31.57
C LEU A 212 -19.80 15.97 -32.94
N ALA A 213 -18.70 15.67 -33.63
CA ALA A 213 -18.73 14.93 -34.89
C ALA A 213 -19.10 13.45 -34.68
N PRO A 214 -19.78 12.80 -35.62
CA PRO A 214 -20.14 11.39 -35.55
C PRO A 214 -18.93 10.46 -35.48
N GLY A 215 -18.88 9.56 -34.49
CA GLY A 215 -17.85 8.53 -34.35
C GLY A 215 -16.46 9.07 -33.95
N GLU A 216 -16.33 10.34 -33.62
CA GLU A 216 -15.07 10.98 -33.26
C GLU A 216 -15.00 11.39 -31.78
N LYS A 217 -13.77 11.47 -31.24
CA LYS A 217 -13.47 12.13 -29.95
C LYS A 217 -13.26 13.61 -30.19
N THR A 218 -14.02 14.44 -29.50
CA THR A 218 -13.92 15.90 -29.58
C THR A 218 -13.32 16.44 -28.28
N PRO A 219 -12.15 17.12 -28.32
CA PRO A 219 -11.58 17.74 -27.16
C PRO A 219 -12.47 18.90 -26.69
N CYS A 220 -12.71 18.97 -25.40
CA CYS A 220 -13.42 20.07 -24.77
C CYS A 220 -12.75 20.47 -23.46
N SER A 221 -12.79 21.76 -23.16
CA SER A 221 -12.19 22.27 -21.92
C SER A 221 -12.94 23.49 -21.40
N LEU A 222 -12.89 23.69 -20.10
CA LEU A 222 -13.37 24.91 -19.44
C LEU A 222 -12.59 25.17 -18.16
N THR A 223 -12.61 26.40 -17.69
CA THR A 223 -11.96 26.80 -16.43
C THR A 223 -13.01 27.32 -15.46
N LEU A 224 -12.92 26.84 -14.20
CA LEU A 224 -13.70 27.36 -13.09
C LEU A 224 -12.79 28.20 -12.18
N THR A 225 -13.35 29.27 -11.62
CA THR A 225 -12.69 30.04 -10.57
C THR A 225 -13.37 29.75 -9.24
N VAL A 226 -12.57 29.40 -8.24
CA VAL A 226 -13.05 29.15 -6.87
C VAL A 226 -12.50 30.25 -5.97
N ASP A 227 -13.39 31.06 -5.40
CA ASP A 227 -13.06 32.10 -4.44
C ASP A 227 -12.81 31.50 -3.05
N ALA A 228 -11.76 31.97 -2.36
CA ALA A 228 -11.35 31.52 -1.04
C ALA A 228 -11.34 29.97 -0.93
N PRO A 229 -10.52 29.27 -1.76
CA PRO A 229 -10.55 27.82 -1.84
C PRO A 229 -10.10 27.16 -0.53
N ALA A 230 -10.76 26.07 -0.13
CA ALA A 230 -10.26 25.14 0.86
C ALA A 230 -9.19 24.28 0.18
N LEU A 231 -7.93 24.48 0.55
CA LEU A 231 -6.80 23.78 -0.10
C LEU A 231 -6.63 22.36 0.47
N TRP A 232 -6.09 21.48 -0.36
CA TRP A 232 -5.74 20.12 0.04
C TRP A 232 -4.26 20.05 0.44
N ASP A 233 -3.96 19.50 1.62
CA ASP A 233 -2.62 19.08 2.03
C ASP A 233 -2.70 17.94 3.07
N ASP A 234 -1.54 17.55 3.63
CA ASP A 234 -1.45 16.47 4.63
C ASP A 234 -2.03 16.81 6.00
N ARG A 235 -2.40 18.07 6.27
CA ARG A 235 -3.05 18.53 7.51
C ARG A 235 -4.53 18.77 7.32
N GLU A 236 -4.88 19.32 6.17
CA GLU A 236 -6.25 19.66 5.78
C GLU A 236 -6.56 19.04 4.41
N PRO A 237 -6.90 17.74 4.36
CA PRO A 237 -7.15 17.03 3.10
C PRO A 237 -8.54 17.36 2.52
N ASN A 238 -8.75 18.62 2.19
CA ASN A 238 -10.03 19.15 1.68
C ASN A 238 -10.26 18.66 0.25
N LEU A 239 -11.38 17.96 0.03
CA LEU A 239 -11.78 17.43 -1.27
C LEU A 239 -13.03 18.13 -1.78
N TYR A 240 -12.99 18.58 -3.01
CA TYR A 240 -14.16 19.03 -3.77
C TYR A 240 -14.69 17.86 -4.59
N GLN A 241 -16.00 17.85 -4.81
CA GLN A 241 -16.63 16.97 -5.79
C GLN A 241 -16.87 17.76 -7.08
N ALA A 242 -16.26 17.34 -8.17
CA ALA A 242 -16.52 17.81 -9.51
C ALA A 242 -17.62 16.92 -10.14
N THR A 243 -18.76 17.52 -10.49
CA THR A 243 -19.79 16.88 -11.29
C THR A 243 -19.63 17.38 -12.72
N VAL A 244 -19.30 16.48 -13.63
CA VAL A 244 -19.10 16.75 -15.06
C VAL A 244 -20.28 16.18 -15.83
N SER A 245 -21.00 17.00 -16.57
CA SER A 245 -22.22 16.64 -17.30
C SER A 245 -22.14 17.06 -18.75
N LEU A 246 -22.41 16.13 -19.66
CA LEU A 246 -22.53 16.40 -21.10
C LEU A 246 -24.00 16.22 -21.50
N SER A 247 -24.63 17.34 -21.86
CA SER A 247 -26.02 17.37 -22.31
C SER A 247 -26.09 17.51 -23.82
N ALA A 248 -26.78 16.58 -24.47
CA ALA A 248 -27.04 16.61 -25.92
C ALA A 248 -28.51 16.39 -26.21
N PRO A 249 -29.06 16.89 -27.34
CA PRO A 249 -30.47 16.74 -27.68
C PRO A 249 -30.91 15.27 -27.78
N GLY A 250 -32.08 14.95 -27.24
CA GLY A 250 -32.69 13.62 -27.35
C GLY A 250 -32.11 12.52 -26.46
N GLN A 251 -31.28 12.87 -25.50
CA GLN A 251 -30.75 11.96 -24.48
C GLN A 251 -30.75 12.59 -23.08
N GLU A 252 -30.69 11.77 -22.05
CA GLU A 252 -30.41 12.26 -20.70
C GLU A 252 -28.96 12.77 -20.62
N PRO A 253 -28.65 13.71 -19.72
CA PRO A 253 -27.26 14.16 -19.50
C PRO A 253 -26.35 12.99 -19.10
N ASP A 254 -25.25 12.80 -19.82
CA ASP A 254 -24.20 11.89 -19.40
C ASP A 254 -23.38 12.53 -18.27
N THR A 255 -23.45 11.98 -17.07
CA THR A 255 -22.86 12.58 -15.89
C THR A 255 -21.86 11.64 -15.25
N THR A 256 -20.73 12.22 -14.82
CA THR A 256 -19.72 11.56 -13.98
C THR A 256 -19.30 12.47 -12.85
N THR A 257 -18.82 11.88 -11.75
CA THR A 257 -18.31 12.62 -10.58
C THR A 257 -16.88 12.23 -10.31
N GLN A 258 -16.05 13.23 -9.94
CA GLN A 258 -14.65 13.03 -9.57
C GLN A 258 -14.34 13.88 -8.34
N ASN A 259 -13.68 13.29 -7.34
CA ASN A 259 -13.12 14.07 -6.24
C ASN A 259 -11.79 14.71 -6.68
N ILE A 260 -11.57 15.96 -6.30
CA ILE A 260 -10.32 16.68 -6.54
C ILE A 260 -9.88 17.45 -5.30
N GLY A 261 -8.56 17.64 -5.15
CA GLY A 261 -8.00 18.56 -4.16
C GLY A 261 -7.35 19.76 -4.85
N ILE A 262 -7.67 20.96 -4.41
CA ILE A 262 -7.03 22.19 -4.91
C ILE A 262 -5.70 22.35 -4.18
N ARG A 263 -4.57 22.22 -4.91
CA ARG A 263 -3.23 22.30 -4.32
C ARG A 263 -2.20 22.79 -5.31
N LYS A 264 -1.08 23.31 -4.77
CA LYS A 264 0.15 23.62 -5.50
C LYS A 264 1.32 22.89 -4.83
N ILE A 265 2.07 22.10 -5.58
CA ILE A 265 3.30 21.47 -5.13
C ILE A 265 4.48 22.07 -5.90
N GLU A 266 5.53 22.45 -5.18
CA GLU A 266 6.77 22.98 -5.71
C GLU A 266 7.94 22.21 -5.06
N VAL A 267 8.89 21.73 -5.85
CA VAL A 267 10.07 21.00 -5.36
C VAL A 267 11.31 21.53 -6.04
N THR A 268 12.27 21.96 -5.23
CA THR A 268 13.61 22.39 -5.68
C THR A 268 14.67 21.93 -4.71
N ALA A 269 15.92 21.76 -5.16
CA ALA A 269 17.02 21.43 -4.27
C ALA A 269 17.30 22.52 -3.22
N ALA A 270 17.04 23.80 -3.57
CA ALA A 270 17.34 24.92 -2.68
C ALA A 270 16.31 25.12 -1.55
N GLU A 271 15.03 24.79 -1.80
CA GLU A 271 13.94 25.10 -0.87
C GLU A 271 13.18 23.83 -0.37
N GLY A 272 13.53 22.67 -0.92
CA GLY A 272 12.84 21.42 -0.64
C GLY A 272 11.45 21.36 -1.27
N MET A 273 10.56 20.57 -0.69
CA MET A 273 9.15 20.47 -1.10
C MET A 273 8.29 21.50 -0.38
N LYS A 274 7.49 22.22 -1.14
CA LYS A 274 6.45 23.12 -0.63
C LYS A 274 5.08 22.69 -1.15
N VAL A 275 4.09 22.64 -0.27
CA VAL A 275 2.69 22.42 -0.60
C VAL A 275 1.90 23.64 -0.15
N ASN A 276 1.22 24.30 -1.08
CA ASN A 276 0.49 25.54 -0.84
C ASN A 276 1.37 26.63 -0.17
N GLY A 277 2.66 26.67 -0.53
CA GLY A 277 3.65 27.60 0.06
C GLY A 277 4.21 27.17 1.42
N ARG A 278 3.68 26.13 2.06
CA ARG A 278 4.21 25.56 3.31
C ARG A 278 5.28 24.51 3.00
N LYS A 279 6.44 24.62 3.67
CA LYS A 279 7.50 23.61 3.58
C LYS A 279 7.01 22.29 4.20
N VAL A 280 7.23 21.19 3.47
CA VAL A 280 6.84 19.83 3.87
C VAL A 280 8.05 18.93 3.78
N LYS A 281 8.28 18.13 4.81
CA LYS A 281 9.20 17.01 4.78
C LYS A 281 8.36 15.72 4.69
N LEU A 282 8.75 14.80 3.82
CA LEU A 282 8.04 13.54 3.67
C LEU A 282 8.54 12.53 4.71
N TYR A 283 7.62 12.07 5.53
CA TYR A 283 7.76 10.99 6.49
C TYR A 283 7.16 9.75 5.83
N GLY A 284 7.96 9.10 4.98
CA GLY A 284 7.47 8.12 4.02
C GLY A 284 7.74 6.68 4.41
N GLY A 285 6.99 5.79 3.77
CA GLY A 285 7.24 4.36 3.83
C GLY A 285 6.74 3.63 2.60
N CYS A 286 7.49 2.61 2.19
CA CYS A 286 7.08 1.71 1.12
C CYS A 286 6.00 0.76 1.62
N ILE A 287 5.03 0.46 0.76
CA ILE A 287 4.00 -0.53 1.03
C ILE A 287 3.82 -1.44 -0.19
N HIS A 288 3.59 -2.72 0.04
CA HIS A 288 3.06 -3.60 -0.99
C HIS A 288 1.53 -3.50 -1.07
N HIS A 289 0.97 -4.04 -2.15
CA HIS A 289 -0.46 -3.94 -2.44
C HIS A 289 -1.33 -4.87 -1.58
N ASP A 290 -0.75 -5.88 -0.92
CA ASP A 290 -1.51 -6.78 -0.07
C ASP A 290 -2.05 -6.10 1.20
N ASN A 291 -3.11 -6.67 1.75
CA ASN A 291 -3.78 -6.26 2.97
C ASN A 291 -3.54 -7.27 4.11
N GLY A 292 -2.31 -7.80 4.20
CA GLY A 292 -1.89 -8.74 5.23
C GLY A 292 -2.77 -10.00 5.25
N ILE A 293 -3.53 -10.20 6.32
CA ILE A 293 -4.39 -11.39 6.50
C ILE A 293 -5.56 -11.52 5.51
N LEU A 294 -5.80 -10.50 4.68
CA LEU A 294 -6.75 -10.53 3.56
C LEU A 294 -6.09 -10.84 2.22
N GLY A 295 -4.78 -11.09 2.20
CA GLY A 295 -4.03 -11.26 0.97
C GLY A 295 -4.09 -10.02 0.09
N ALA A 296 -4.15 -10.23 -1.23
CA ALA A 296 -4.17 -9.14 -2.20
C ALA A 296 -5.55 -8.48 -2.35
N ALA A 297 -6.62 -8.99 -1.73
CA ALA A 297 -7.98 -8.46 -1.89
C ALA A 297 -8.08 -6.99 -1.49
N ALA A 298 -8.20 -6.09 -2.47
CA ALA A 298 -8.23 -4.64 -2.29
C ALA A 298 -9.64 -4.15 -1.96
N LEU A 299 -10.09 -4.46 -0.75
CA LEU A 299 -11.37 -4.01 -0.22
C LEU A 299 -11.25 -2.55 0.26
N PRO A 300 -12.19 -1.64 -0.06
CA PRO A 300 -12.06 -0.21 0.25
C PRO A 300 -11.77 0.06 1.74
N ARG A 301 -12.45 -0.65 2.63
CA ARG A 301 -12.23 -0.50 4.08
C ARG A 301 -10.84 -0.98 4.52
N ALA A 302 -10.29 -2.03 3.89
CA ALA A 302 -8.94 -2.52 4.19
C ALA A 302 -7.88 -1.50 3.78
N GLU A 303 -7.99 -0.95 2.58
CA GLU A 303 -7.09 0.09 2.08
C GLU A 303 -7.17 1.35 2.94
N PHE A 304 -8.36 1.80 3.28
CA PHE A 304 -8.56 2.96 4.18
C PHE A 304 -7.90 2.71 5.56
N ARG A 305 -8.14 1.53 6.18
CA ARG A 305 -7.56 1.18 7.48
C ARG A 305 -6.04 1.14 7.43
N LYS A 306 -5.46 0.60 6.36
CA LYS A 306 -4.00 0.58 6.14
C LYS A 306 -3.42 2.00 6.21
N ILE A 307 -3.96 2.93 5.42
CA ILE A 307 -3.51 4.32 5.40
C ILE A 307 -3.80 5.04 6.71
N GLN A 308 -4.96 4.81 7.32
CA GLN A 308 -5.28 5.36 8.64
C GLN A 308 -4.26 4.96 9.71
N LYS A 309 -3.90 3.66 9.75
CA LYS A 309 -2.91 3.16 10.71
C LYS A 309 -1.50 3.72 10.47
N LEU A 310 -1.12 3.92 9.22
CA LEU A 310 0.12 4.61 8.87
C LEU A 310 0.10 6.08 9.34
N ARG A 311 -1.02 6.80 9.12
CA ARG A 311 -1.18 8.17 9.64
C ARG A 311 -1.09 8.23 11.17
N GLU A 312 -1.71 7.30 11.89
CA GLU A 312 -1.59 7.16 13.35
C GLU A 312 -0.12 6.92 13.76
N GLY A 313 0.65 6.21 12.92
CA GLY A 313 2.09 5.99 13.04
C GLY A 313 2.96 7.23 12.73
N GLY A 314 2.38 8.33 12.22
CA GLY A 314 3.09 9.56 11.88
C GLY A 314 3.47 9.72 10.41
N TYR A 315 3.18 8.74 9.56
CA TYR A 315 3.46 8.81 8.13
C TYR A 315 2.59 9.86 7.44
N ASN A 316 3.19 10.65 6.54
CA ASN A 316 2.47 11.56 5.65
C ASN A 316 2.69 11.22 4.16
N ALA A 317 3.47 10.18 3.86
CA ALA A 317 3.75 9.76 2.50
C ALA A 317 3.89 8.24 2.40
N ILE A 318 3.53 7.70 1.23
CA ILE A 318 3.78 6.30 0.86
C ILE A 318 4.39 6.19 -0.54
N ARG A 319 5.12 5.10 -0.78
CA ARG A 319 5.50 4.64 -2.10
C ARG A 319 4.85 3.28 -2.36
N THR A 320 4.13 3.16 -3.47
CA THR A 320 3.49 1.91 -3.86
C THR A 320 4.51 1.00 -4.55
N ALA A 321 5.06 0.08 -3.79
CA ALA A 321 6.16 -0.77 -4.24
C ALA A 321 5.64 -2.11 -4.78
N HIS A 322 6.01 -2.56 -5.96
CA HIS A 322 6.60 -1.83 -7.08
C HIS A 322 5.62 -1.96 -8.25
N ASN A 323 4.43 -1.42 -8.09
CA ASN A 323 3.31 -1.56 -9.02
C ASN A 323 2.21 -0.52 -8.73
N PRO A 324 1.35 -0.20 -9.70
CA PRO A 324 0.25 0.72 -9.49
C PRO A 324 -0.69 0.25 -8.36
N PRO A 325 -1.15 1.17 -7.49
CA PRO A 325 -2.07 0.85 -6.40
C PRO A 325 -3.49 0.57 -6.90
N SER A 326 -4.37 0.16 -5.99
CA SER A 326 -5.82 0.18 -6.21
C SER A 326 -6.35 1.62 -6.17
N GLN A 327 -7.45 1.89 -6.89
CA GLN A 327 -8.15 3.17 -6.77
C GLN A 327 -8.57 3.44 -5.32
N ALA A 328 -9.03 2.41 -4.61
CA ALA A 328 -9.44 2.53 -3.20
C ALA A 328 -8.30 2.98 -2.27
N LEU A 329 -7.04 2.60 -2.55
CA LEU A 329 -5.87 3.08 -1.81
C LEU A 329 -5.65 4.58 -2.03
N LEU A 330 -5.73 5.05 -3.28
CA LEU A 330 -5.58 6.47 -3.60
C LEU A 330 -6.71 7.31 -3.01
N ASP A 331 -7.97 6.82 -3.07
CA ASP A 331 -9.11 7.45 -2.40
C ASP A 331 -8.88 7.61 -0.89
N ALA A 332 -8.29 6.60 -0.24
CA ALA A 332 -7.92 6.67 1.16
C ALA A 332 -6.80 7.69 1.42
N CYS A 333 -5.79 7.76 0.56
CA CYS A 333 -4.71 8.73 0.65
C CYS A 333 -5.22 10.17 0.45
N ASP A 334 -6.14 10.38 -0.49
CA ASP A 334 -6.79 11.67 -0.72
C ASP A 334 -7.55 12.15 0.53
N GLN A 335 -8.33 11.24 1.14
CA GLN A 335 -9.16 11.53 2.32
C GLN A 335 -8.33 11.77 3.58
N LEU A 336 -7.19 11.12 3.71
CA LEU A 336 -6.36 11.14 4.92
C LEU A 336 -5.12 12.06 4.80
N GLY A 337 -4.90 12.70 3.64
CA GLY A 337 -3.80 13.61 3.42
C GLY A 337 -2.45 12.89 3.40
N VAL A 338 -2.30 11.85 2.58
CA VAL A 338 -1.05 11.09 2.43
C VAL A 338 -0.52 11.25 1.01
N TYR A 339 0.70 11.77 0.86
CA TYR A 339 1.34 11.91 -0.44
C TYR A 339 1.76 10.55 -1.00
N VAL A 340 1.66 10.38 -2.32
CA VAL A 340 1.92 9.09 -2.98
C VAL A 340 2.97 9.24 -4.07
N ILE A 341 4.00 8.38 -4.04
CA ILE A 341 4.76 8.00 -5.22
C ILE A 341 4.03 6.82 -5.83
N ASP A 342 3.42 7.03 -6.99
CA ASP A 342 2.75 5.98 -7.76
C ASP A 342 3.75 5.34 -8.71
N GLU A 343 4.08 4.06 -8.45
CA GLU A 343 5.13 3.36 -9.16
C GLU A 343 4.56 2.31 -10.11
N PHE A 344 5.09 2.28 -11.37
CA PHE A 344 4.52 1.43 -12.42
C PHE A 344 5.14 0.04 -12.48
N PHE A 345 6.50 -0.05 -12.44
CA PHE A 345 7.19 -1.30 -12.78
C PHE A 345 8.35 -1.63 -11.85
N ASP A 346 8.53 -2.92 -11.52
CA ASP A 346 9.73 -3.42 -10.83
C ASP A 346 10.89 -3.76 -11.78
N CYS A 347 10.60 -3.97 -13.05
CA CYS A 347 11.59 -4.25 -14.08
C CYS A 347 11.13 -3.74 -15.45
N TRP A 348 12.11 -3.53 -16.36
CA TRP A 348 11.83 -3.23 -17.76
C TRP A 348 12.06 -4.48 -18.62
N ARG A 349 13.07 -4.45 -19.51
CA ARG A 349 13.40 -5.55 -20.43
C ARG A 349 14.20 -6.66 -19.76
N VAL A 350 14.97 -6.33 -18.74
CA VAL A 350 15.74 -7.29 -17.96
C VAL A 350 14.92 -7.70 -16.75
N GLY A 351 14.49 -8.96 -16.73
CA GLY A 351 13.69 -9.52 -15.65
C GLY A 351 14.49 -9.76 -14.38
N LYS A 352 13.83 -9.61 -13.24
CA LYS A 352 14.33 -10.03 -11.91
C LYS A 352 13.83 -11.43 -11.55
N ASN A 353 12.74 -11.87 -12.20
CA ASN A 353 12.13 -13.18 -12.06
C ASN A 353 11.80 -13.79 -13.43
N ARG A 354 11.63 -15.11 -13.46
CA ARG A 354 11.39 -15.83 -14.71
C ARG A 354 10.10 -15.42 -15.43
N ASN A 355 9.05 -15.09 -14.68
CA ASN A 355 7.71 -14.83 -15.23
C ASN A 355 7.22 -13.41 -14.87
N ASP A 356 8.13 -12.45 -14.65
CA ASP A 356 7.75 -11.07 -14.34
C ASP A 356 7.45 -10.25 -15.59
N TYR A 357 7.23 -8.95 -15.41
CA TYR A 357 6.75 -8.04 -16.45
C TYR A 357 7.72 -7.88 -17.65
N HIS A 358 9.00 -8.23 -17.51
CA HIS A 358 9.99 -8.12 -18.61
C HIS A 358 9.54 -8.84 -19.88
N LEU A 359 8.71 -9.91 -19.75
CA LEU A 359 8.17 -10.65 -20.90
C LEU A 359 7.23 -9.82 -21.78
N TRP A 360 6.67 -8.76 -21.22
CA TRP A 360 5.63 -7.95 -21.85
C TRP A 360 6.02 -6.50 -22.03
N PHE A 361 7.10 -6.03 -21.38
CA PHE A 361 7.48 -4.63 -21.28
C PHE A 361 7.51 -3.93 -22.64
N GLU A 362 8.22 -4.45 -23.64
CA GLU A 362 8.39 -3.76 -24.94
C GLU A 362 7.06 -3.48 -25.67
N ASP A 363 6.09 -4.41 -25.56
CA ASP A 363 4.81 -4.31 -26.24
C ASP A 363 3.73 -3.58 -25.43
N TRP A 364 3.90 -3.47 -24.10
CA TRP A 364 2.82 -3.05 -23.20
C TRP A 364 3.10 -1.80 -22.37
N TRP A 365 4.35 -1.39 -22.16
CA TRP A 365 4.69 -0.32 -21.22
C TRP A 365 3.93 1.00 -21.43
N GLN A 366 3.71 1.42 -22.70
CA GLN A 366 2.95 2.63 -23.00
C GLN A 366 1.47 2.49 -22.59
N ARG A 367 0.86 1.34 -22.88
CA ARG A 367 -0.55 1.07 -22.55
C ARG A 367 -0.76 1.02 -21.05
N ASP A 368 0.17 0.40 -20.35
CA ASP A 368 0.11 0.25 -18.91
C ASP A 368 0.34 1.59 -18.18
N ILE A 369 1.33 2.40 -18.60
CA ILE A 369 1.53 3.76 -18.10
C ILE A 369 0.30 4.64 -18.41
N GLU A 370 -0.19 4.63 -19.66
CA GLU A 370 -1.34 5.43 -20.04
C GLU A 370 -2.58 5.08 -19.23
N SER A 371 -2.90 3.79 -19.07
CA SER A 371 -4.09 3.36 -18.34
C SER A 371 -4.01 3.75 -16.86
N THR A 372 -2.83 3.64 -16.25
CA THR A 372 -2.60 4.04 -14.86
C THR A 372 -2.72 5.55 -14.69
N ILE A 373 -1.98 6.34 -15.47
CA ILE A 373 -2.02 7.81 -15.37
C ILE A 373 -3.43 8.34 -15.60
N ARG A 374 -4.15 7.84 -16.61
CA ARG A 374 -5.52 8.29 -16.90
C ARG A 374 -6.50 8.00 -15.76
N ARG A 375 -6.31 6.90 -15.02
CA ARG A 375 -7.09 6.61 -13.81
C ARG A 375 -6.69 7.52 -12.65
N ASP A 376 -5.36 7.75 -12.44
CA ASP A 376 -4.83 8.24 -11.17
C ASP A 376 -4.49 9.75 -11.18
N ARG A 377 -4.38 10.39 -12.35
CA ARG A 377 -3.96 11.80 -12.48
C ARG A 377 -4.89 12.84 -11.83
N ASN A 378 -6.11 12.46 -11.45
CA ASN A 378 -7.03 13.35 -10.73
C ASN A 378 -6.90 13.26 -9.20
N HIS A 379 -6.14 12.29 -8.66
CA HIS A 379 -5.91 12.16 -7.22
C HIS A 379 -4.92 13.21 -6.72
N PRO A 380 -5.31 14.09 -5.78
CA PRO A 380 -4.40 15.10 -5.24
C PRO A 380 -3.25 14.51 -4.41
N CYS A 381 -3.40 13.31 -3.88
CA CYS A 381 -2.34 12.63 -3.13
C CYS A 381 -1.13 12.27 -3.98
N VAL A 382 -1.30 11.93 -5.27
CA VAL A 382 -0.19 11.58 -6.17
C VAL A 382 0.63 12.83 -6.48
N TYR A 383 1.87 12.89 -6.01
CA TYR A 383 2.79 14.00 -6.28
C TYR A 383 3.89 13.64 -7.27
N CYS A 384 4.16 12.34 -7.44
CA CYS A 384 5.27 11.85 -8.24
C CYS A 384 4.92 10.52 -8.94
N TRP A 385 5.23 10.42 -10.21
CA TRP A 385 5.20 9.19 -11.00
C TRP A 385 6.57 8.52 -10.98
N SER A 386 6.62 7.24 -10.63
CA SER A 386 7.84 6.44 -10.69
C SER A 386 7.69 5.31 -11.71
N PHE A 387 8.57 5.28 -12.71
CA PHE A 387 8.45 4.32 -13.82
C PHE A 387 9.40 3.14 -13.72
N GLY A 388 10.03 2.93 -12.57
CA GLY A 388 10.89 1.77 -12.34
C GLY A 388 11.38 1.67 -10.90
N ASN A 389 11.83 0.45 -10.52
CA ASN A 389 12.48 0.18 -9.26
C ASN A 389 13.76 -0.61 -9.50
N GLU A 390 14.90 -0.08 -9.01
CA GLU A 390 16.20 -0.78 -9.08
C GLU A 390 16.42 -1.47 -10.43
N ILE A 391 16.19 -0.71 -11.47
CA ILE A 391 16.18 -1.21 -12.85
C ILE A 391 17.59 -1.68 -13.23
N PRO A 392 17.78 -2.95 -13.62
CA PRO A 392 19.12 -3.47 -13.98
C PRO A 392 19.79 -2.67 -15.09
N GLU A 393 19.02 -2.23 -16.10
CA GLU A 393 19.52 -1.40 -17.20
C GLU A 393 20.06 -0.05 -16.73
N ALA A 394 19.43 0.57 -15.71
CA ALA A 394 19.86 1.87 -15.18
C ALA A 394 21.25 1.83 -14.53
N ASN A 395 21.79 0.66 -14.26
CA ASN A 395 23.13 0.46 -13.72
C ASN A 395 24.22 0.40 -14.79
N GLY A 396 24.08 1.14 -15.89
CA GLY A 396 25.13 1.35 -16.86
C GLY A 396 24.96 0.66 -18.21
N ALA A 397 23.78 0.06 -18.50
CA ALA A 397 23.52 -0.47 -19.84
C ALA A 397 23.52 0.62 -20.91
N ALA A 398 23.97 0.30 -22.12
CA ALA A 398 24.12 1.28 -23.20
C ALA A 398 22.83 1.93 -23.68
N ASN A 399 21.67 1.26 -23.48
CA ASN A 399 20.34 1.75 -23.87
C ASN A 399 19.52 2.29 -22.72
N ALA A 400 20.08 2.41 -21.52
CA ALA A 400 19.36 2.86 -20.33
C ALA A 400 18.84 4.29 -20.47
N GLU A 401 19.65 5.21 -21.02
CA GLU A 401 19.27 6.59 -21.26
C GLU A 401 18.05 6.68 -22.20
N TYR A 402 18.04 5.91 -23.29
CA TYR A 402 16.91 5.87 -24.21
C TYR A 402 15.60 5.48 -23.51
N TRP A 403 15.60 4.41 -22.71
CA TRP A 403 14.40 3.97 -22.00
C TRP A 403 13.99 4.94 -20.90
N MET A 404 14.97 5.56 -20.24
CA MET A 404 14.70 6.60 -19.23
C MET A 404 13.99 7.79 -19.87
N GLN A 405 14.53 8.30 -20.97
CA GLN A 405 13.96 9.42 -21.73
C GLN A 405 12.58 9.07 -22.29
N ALA A 406 12.45 7.92 -22.98
CA ALA A 406 11.20 7.54 -23.64
C ALA A 406 10.03 7.44 -22.67
N GLN A 407 10.24 6.85 -21.48
CA GLN A 407 9.21 6.74 -20.46
C GLN A 407 8.91 8.10 -19.82
N ALA A 408 9.93 8.89 -19.46
CA ALA A 408 9.73 10.20 -18.86
C ALA A 408 8.98 11.17 -19.80
N ASP A 409 9.34 11.21 -21.08
CA ASP A 409 8.67 12.03 -22.09
C ASP A 409 7.23 11.57 -22.31
N PHE A 410 6.97 10.26 -22.34
CA PHE A 410 5.63 9.72 -22.49
C PHE A 410 4.74 10.05 -21.28
N ILE A 411 5.25 9.91 -20.06
CA ILE A 411 4.54 10.29 -18.84
C ILE A 411 4.16 11.77 -18.88
N ARG A 412 5.11 12.66 -19.19
CA ARG A 412 4.86 14.11 -19.28
C ARG A 412 3.86 14.48 -20.37
N SER A 413 3.77 13.69 -21.44
CA SER A 413 2.74 13.90 -22.47
C SER A 413 1.32 13.61 -21.98
N LEU A 414 1.17 12.79 -20.92
CA LEU A 414 -0.11 12.42 -20.32
C LEU A 414 -0.44 13.28 -19.08
N ASP A 415 0.58 13.67 -18.34
CA ASP A 415 0.50 14.53 -17.15
C ASP A 415 1.82 15.27 -16.91
N SER A 416 1.81 16.57 -17.15
CA SER A 416 2.93 17.46 -16.90
C SER A 416 2.87 18.18 -15.54
N THR A 417 1.91 17.83 -14.68
CA THR A 417 1.66 18.53 -13.40
C THR A 417 2.32 17.87 -12.20
N ARG A 418 2.83 16.65 -12.36
CA ARG A 418 3.48 15.86 -11.32
C ARG A 418 4.95 15.61 -11.66
N LEU A 419 5.74 15.37 -10.61
CA LEU A 419 7.15 15.02 -10.77
C LEU A 419 7.30 13.63 -11.40
N VAL A 420 8.39 13.42 -12.10
CA VAL A 420 8.73 12.15 -12.73
C VAL A 420 10.06 11.66 -12.16
N THR A 421 10.09 10.39 -11.72
CA THR A 421 11.27 9.73 -11.17
C THR A 421 11.38 8.28 -11.62
N CYS A 422 12.55 7.67 -11.37
CA CYS A 422 12.75 6.23 -11.38
C CYS A 422 13.25 5.81 -10.00
N GLY A 423 12.51 4.94 -9.32
CA GLY A 423 12.85 4.48 -7.98
C GLY A 423 14.11 3.64 -7.94
N GLY A 424 14.85 3.74 -6.83
CA GLY A 424 15.98 2.87 -6.56
C GLY A 424 17.17 3.03 -7.50
N MET A 425 17.48 4.25 -7.89
CA MET A 425 18.74 4.50 -8.59
C MET A 425 19.92 4.37 -7.63
N PHE A 426 20.99 3.75 -8.10
CA PHE A 426 22.23 3.63 -7.35
C PHE A 426 23.29 4.58 -7.92
N MET A 427 23.89 5.37 -7.04
CA MET A 427 24.99 6.22 -7.42
C MET A 427 26.21 5.36 -7.82
N PRO A 428 26.82 5.57 -9.02
CA PRO A 428 28.01 4.83 -9.42
C PRO A 428 29.13 4.91 -8.39
N GLU A 429 29.85 3.80 -8.15
CA GLU A 429 30.92 3.75 -7.17
C GLU A 429 32.03 4.80 -7.41
N CYS A 430 32.36 5.07 -8.67
CA CYS A 430 33.33 6.08 -9.03
C CYS A 430 32.92 7.54 -8.68
N LEU A 431 31.65 7.76 -8.38
CA LEU A 431 31.14 9.07 -7.93
C LEU A 431 31.02 9.17 -6.41
N LYS A 432 31.15 8.06 -5.68
CA LYS A 432 31.10 8.04 -4.22
C LYS A 432 32.45 8.50 -3.63
N ALA A 433 32.41 9.32 -2.60
CA ALA A 433 33.64 9.78 -1.90
C ALA A 433 34.30 8.64 -1.10
N ASN A 434 33.49 7.74 -0.54
CA ASN A 434 33.94 6.56 0.21
C ASN A 434 33.09 5.37 -0.24
N PRO A 435 33.53 4.61 -1.25
CA PRO A 435 32.81 3.43 -1.69
C PRO A 435 32.75 2.39 -0.58
N GLU A 436 31.55 1.95 -0.22
CA GLU A 436 31.35 0.90 0.77
C GLU A 436 31.39 -0.48 0.11
N PRO A 437 31.97 -1.50 0.78
CA PRO A 437 32.03 -2.85 0.21
C PRO A 437 30.67 -3.58 0.11
N SER A 438 29.62 -3.03 0.68
CA SER A 438 28.32 -3.68 0.84
C SER A 438 27.21 -2.94 0.13
N GLY A 439 27.15 -3.02 -1.17
CA GLY A 439 26.01 -2.60 -1.98
C GLY A 439 25.79 -3.61 -3.11
N PRO A 440 24.61 -3.67 -3.72
CA PRO A 440 24.43 -4.43 -4.94
C PRO A 440 25.45 -3.96 -5.99
N PRO A 441 26.01 -4.85 -6.81
CA PRO A 441 27.01 -4.49 -7.80
C PRO A 441 26.42 -3.43 -8.75
N THR A 442 27.03 -2.23 -8.74
CA THR A 442 26.58 -1.10 -9.54
C THR A 442 27.03 -1.14 -11.00
N LYS A 443 27.63 -2.24 -11.44
CA LYS A 443 28.03 -2.48 -12.83
C LYS A 443 27.48 -3.78 -13.39
N PRO A 444 26.27 -3.79 -13.97
CA PRO A 444 25.80 -4.95 -14.71
C PRO A 444 26.52 -5.13 -16.06
N ASP A 445 27.10 -4.06 -16.61
CA ASP A 445 27.94 -4.13 -17.82
C ASP A 445 29.44 -4.17 -17.43
N PRO A 446 30.06 -5.36 -17.42
CA PRO A 446 31.48 -5.50 -17.04
C PRO A 446 32.43 -4.79 -18.00
N TYR A 447 31.97 -4.38 -19.18
CA TYR A 447 32.74 -3.67 -20.18
C TYR A 447 32.59 -2.14 -20.12
N CYS A 448 31.72 -1.62 -19.25
CA CYS A 448 31.54 -0.20 -19.05
C CYS A 448 32.67 0.37 -18.17
N SER A 449 33.43 1.37 -18.65
CA SER A 449 34.40 2.06 -17.81
C SER A 449 33.69 2.91 -16.74
N ASP A 450 34.42 3.30 -15.69
CA ASP A 450 33.89 4.14 -14.61
C ASP A 450 33.46 5.52 -15.13
N GLU A 451 34.23 6.11 -16.05
CA GLU A 451 33.90 7.39 -16.69
C GLU A 451 32.62 7.29 -17.52
N GLU A 452 32.49 6.19 -18.29
CA GLU A 452 31.30 5.96 -19.11
C GLU A 452 30.08 5.68 -18.22
N HIS A 453 30.23 4.95 -17.11
CA HIS A 453 29.14 4.73 -16.15
C HIS A 453 28.68 6.04 -15.53
N ALA A 454 29.61 6.89 -15.07
CA ALA A 454 29.31 8.21 -14.55
C ALA A 454 28.61 9.10 -15.60
N ARG A 455 29.08 9.06 -16.84
CA ARG A 455 28.46 9.80 -17.96
C ARG A 455 27.02 9.35 -18.20
N ARG A 456 26.79 8.03 -18.29
CA ARG A 456 25.45 7.43 -18.49
C ARG A 456 24.52 7.77 -17.32
N PHE A 457 24.99 7.66 -16.08
CA PHE A 457 24.21 8.03 -14.91
C PHE A 457 23.77 9.51 -14.97
N LYS A 458 24.71 10.42 -15.28
CA LYS A 458 24.41 11.83 -15.44
C LYS A 458 23.39 12.10 -16.55
N ALA A 459 23.49 11.41 -17.67
CA ALA A 459 22.53 11.52 -18.76
C ALA A 459 21.12 11.03 -18.32
N MET A 460 21.04 9.88 -17.63
CA MET A 460 19.77 9.34 -17.14
C MET A 460 19.06 10.30 -16.17
N ILE A 461 19.76 10.81 -15.16
CA ILE A 461 19.14 11.68 -14.15
C ILE A 461 18.68 13.02 -14.74
N SER A 462 19.23 13.48 -15.88
CA SER A 462 18.78 14.70 -16.55
C SER A 462 17.36 14.63 -17.12
N HIS A 463 16.78 13.43 -17.23
CA HIS A 463 15.39 13.19 -17.63
C HIS A 463 14.41 13.15 -16.45
N LEU A 464 14.90 13.23 -15.21
CA LEU A 464 14.10 13.16 -13.98
C LEU A 464 13.88 14.56 -13.38
N ASP A 465 12.76 14.76 -12.69
CA ASP A 465 12.47 15.97 -11.92
C ASP A 465 13.01 15.88 -10.50
N ILE A 466 13.15 14.66 -9.98
CA ILE A 466 13.73 14.35 -8.67
C ILE A 466 14.44 12.99 -8.76
N VAL A 467 15.58 12.86 -8.11
CA VAL A 467 16.33 11.59 -8.06
C VAL A 467 15.97 10.79 -6.82
N SER A 468 15.63 9.53 -7.04
CA SER A 468 15.21 8.57 -6.03
C SER A 468 16.34 7.56 -5.78
N LEU A 469 16.93 7.60 -4.57
CA LEU A 469 18.04 6.73 -4.20
C LEU A 469 17.58 5.72 -3.13
N ASN A 470 17.91 4.44 -3.32
CA ASN A 470 17.71 3.40 -2.33
C ASN A 470 18.98 3.23 -1.48
N TYR A 471 18.82 3.07 -0.13
CA TYR A 471 19.88 2.72 0.82
C TYR A 471 21.16 3.56 0.71
N SER A 472 21.02 4.88 0.42
CA SER A 472 22.14 5.73 -0.01
C SER A 472 22.32 7.01 0.81
N PHE A 473 21.78 7.12 2.03
CA PHE A 473 21.80 8.35 2.82
C PHE A 473 23.22 8.88 3.09
N ARG A 474 24.21 7.99 3.21
CA ARG A 474 25.63 8.37 3.41
C ARG A 474 26.23 9.10 2.22
N HIS A 475 25.55 9.10 1.07
CA HIS A 475 26.00 9.72 -0.18
C HIS A 475 25.19 10.95 -0.58
N TYR A 476 24.14 11.35 0.16
CA TYR A 476 23.30 12.50 -0.19
C TYR A 476 24.08 13.81 -0.30
N GLU A 477 24.96 14.10 0.65
CA GLU A 477 25.80 15.29 0.58
C GLU A 477 26.74 15.29 -0.64
N GLN A 478 27.36 14.15 -0.94
CA GLN A 478 28.22 14.01 -2.12
C GLN A 478 27.43 14.16 -3.42
N PHE A 479 26.24 13.58 -3.50
CA PHE A 479 25.37 13.73 -4.64
C PHE A 479 25.00 15.20 -4.85
N HIS A 480 24.60 15.90 -3.81
CA HIS A 480 24.24 17.32 -3.89
C HIS A 480 25.41 18.19 -4.34
N LYS A 481 26.64 17.90 -3.91
CA LYS A 481 27.84 18.59 -4.40
C LYS A 481 28.08 18.40 -5.89
N LEU A 482 27.76 17.23 -6.43
CA LEU A 482 27.90 16.91 -7.87
C LEU A 482 26.76 17.45 -8.71
N PHE A 483 25.55 17.50 -8.15
CA PHE A 483 24.30 17.88 -8.81
C PHE A 483 23.49 18.86 -7.95
N PRO A 484 23.97 20.12 -7.77
CA PRO A 484 23.42 21.04 -6.76
C PRO A 484 21.97 21.47 -7.02
N ASP A 485 21.52 21.42 -8.26
CA ASP A 485 20.16 21.83 -8.65
C ASP A 485 19.14 20.67 -8.60
N MET A 486 19.61 19.43 -8.37
CA MET A 486 18.77 18.24 -8.41
C MET A 486 18.25 17.90 -7.00
N PRO A 487 16.93 17.94 -6.77
CA PRO A 487 16.37 17.47 -5.51
C PRO A 487 16.44 15.94 -5.39
N LEU A 488 16.48 15.46 -4.14
CA LEU A 488 16.61 14.06 -3.77
C LEU A 488 15.44 13.58 -2.92
N GLN A 489 15.19 12.27 -2.97
CA GLN A 489 14.42 11.51 -1.98
C GLN A 489 15.04 10.12 -1.77
N GLY A 490 15.03 9.64 -0.54
CA GLY A 490 15.37 8.26 -0.21
C GLY A 490 14.17 7.36 -0.43
N THR A 491 14.17 6.54 -1.48
CA THR A 491 13.00 5.72 -1.84
C THR A 491 12.96 4.37 -1.17
N GLU A 492 14.08 3.90 -0.62
CA GLU A 492 14.11 2.76 0.30
C GLU A 492 15.22 2.98 1.33
N THR A 493 14.89 2.78 2.62
CA THR A 493 15.81 2.93 3.74
C THR A 493 15.72 1.74 4.70
N MET A 494 16.86 1.35 5.28
CA MET A 494 16.93 0.20 6.17
C MET A 494 16.41 0.53 7.58
N GLY A 495 15.69 -0.43 8.19
CA GLY A 495 15.16 -0.28 9.54
C GLY A 495 16.23 -0.09 10.60
N SER A 496 17.36 -0.81 10.50
CA SER A 496 18.50 -0.68 11.42
C SER A 496 19.25 0.65 11.30
N GLU A 497 19.02 1.41 10.23
CA GLU A 497 19.69 2.69 9.95
C GLU A 497 18.75 3.90 10.08
N THR A 498 17.62 3.73 10.77
CA THR A 498 16.56 4.74 10.87
C THR A 498 17.07 6.11 11.36
N TRP A 499 17.94 6.15 12.38
CA TRP A 499 18.51 7.40 12.88
C TRP A 499 19.40 8.07 11.83
N GLY A 500 20.36 7.34 11.27
CA GLY A 500 21.31 7.88 10.29
C GLY A 500 20.62 8.45 9.05
N ASN A 501 19.55 7.79 8.57
CA ASN A 501 18.73 8.30 7.47
C ASN A 501 18.05 9.62 7.87
N TRP A 502 17.40 9.66 9.04
CA TRP A 502 16.71 10.85 9.49
C TRP A 502 17.65 12.02 9.75
N ASP A 503 18.81 11.80 10.39
CA ASP A 503 19.82 12.81 10.63
C ASP A 503 20.36 13.43 9.32
N ALA A 504 20.54 12.61 8.28
CA ALA A 504 20.94 13.08 6.96
C ALA A 504 19.88 13.91 6.22
N ILE A 505 18.61 13.83 6.62
CA ILE A 505 17.47 14.40 5.88
C ILE A 505 16.87 15.62 6.57
N ARG A 506 16.72 15.60 7.89
CA ARG A 506 15.90 16.58 8.64
C ARG A 506 16.28 18.03 8.38
N ASP A 507 17.58 18.34 8.28
CA ASP A 507 18.12 19.70 8.17
C ASP A 507 18.55 20.05 6.72
N ASN A 508 18.41 19.10 5.79
CA ASN A 508 18.86 19.26 4.39
C ASN A 508 17.67 19.42 3.44
N ASP A 509 17.51 20.62 2.87
CA ASP A 509 16.38 20.96 2.00
C ASP A 509 16.40 20.19 0.68
N TYR A 510 17.57 19.92 0.13
CA TYR A 510 17.73 19.16 -1.12
C TYR A 510 17.26 17.70 -1.02
N VAL A 511 17.02 17.16 0.20
CA VAL A 511 16.37 15.85 0.39
C VAL A 511 14.96 16.08 0.93
N ILE A 512 13.94 15.82 0.12
CA ILE A 512 12.55 16.13 0.51
C ILE A 512 11.95 15.15 1.53
N GLY A 513 12.54 13.96 1.69
CA GLY A 513 12.12 12.95 2.64
C GLY A 513 12.73 11.58 2.38
N ASP A 514 12.32 10.58 3.17
CA ASP A 514 12.68 9.18 2.97
C ASP A 514 11.46 8.26 3.06
N PHE A 515 11.63 7.06 2.49
CA PHE A 515 10.62 6.01 2.48
C PHE A 515 11.25 4.74 3.03
N MET A 516 10.80 4.35 4.21
CA MET A 516 11.30 3.15 4.87
C MET A 516 10.85 1.88 4.13
N TRP A 517 11.72 0.89 4.05
CA TRP A 517 11.39 -0.46 3.60
C TRP A 517 11.17 -1.39 4.81
N THR A 518 9.92 -1.74 5.21
CA THR A 518 8.61 -1.26 4.74
C THR A 518 7.83 -0.59 5.88
N ALA A 519 6.81 0.23 5.59
CA ALA A 519 6.00 0.88 6.63
C ALA A 519 5.08 -0.11 7.36
N ILE A 520 4.63 -1.15 6.69
CA ILE A 520 3.78 -2.21 7.21
C ILE A 520 4.29 -3.55 6.71
N ASP A 521 4.22 -4.57 7.54
CA ASP A 521 4.55 -5.93 7.13
C ASP A 521 3.65 -6.40 5.97
N ASN A 522 4.24 -7.13 5.06
CA ASN A 522 3.58 -7.76 3.91
C ASN A 522 3.78 -9.28 3.93
N LEU A 523 2.90 -9.98 3.24
CA LEU A 523 3.10 -11.37 2.90
C LEU A 523 4.24 -11.51 1.88
N GLY A 524 5.01 -12.58 1.98
CA GLY A 524 6.21 -12.75 1.16
C GLY A 524 7.39 -11.93 1.63
N GLU A 525 8.45 -11.82 0.82
CA GLU A 525 9.78 -11.38 1.28
C GLU A 525 10.15 -12.03 2.63
N ALA A 526 9.66 -13.25 2.82
CA ALA A 526 9.51 -13.94 4.07
C ALA A 526 10.82 -13.96 4.87
N GLY A 527 10.78 -13.38 6.08
CA GLY A 527 11.95 -13.27 6.96
C GLY A 527 13.03 -12.30 6.51
N ALA A 528 12.74 -11.36 5.60
CA ALA A 528 13.72 -10.34 5.19
C ALA A 528 14.19 -9.48 6.39
N GLY A 529 13.31 -9.17 7.32
CA GLY A 529 13.63 -8.43 8.55
C GLY A 529 14.04 -9.29 9.75
N ARG A 530 14.40 -10.58 9.54
CA ARG A 530 14.77 -11.47 10.63
C ARG A 530 16.09 -11.08 11.29
N PHE A 531 16.23 -11.49 12.54
CA PHE A 531 17.43 -11.33 13.34
C PHE A 531 17.88 -12.66 13.97
N PHE A 532 19.12 -12.73 14.41
CA PHE A 532 19.72 -13.94 14.99
C PHE A 532 20.67 -13.57 16.13
N TYR A 533 21.08 -14.58 16.89
CA TYR A 533 22.09 -14.48 17.95
C TYR A 533 23.36 -15.29 17.64
N ASP A 534 23.36 -16.02 16.53
CA ASP A 534 24.53 -16.65 15.91
C ASP A 534 24.63 -16.16 14.45
N PRO A 535 25.73 -15.53 14.04
CA PRO A 535 25.91 -15.03 12.68
C PRO A 535 25.82 -16.13 11.61
N ASN A 536 26.04 -17.40 11.98
CA ASN A 536 25.91 -18.52 11.05
C ASN A 536 24.45 -18.85 10.69
N GLU A 537 23.46 -18.37 11.46
CA GLU A 537 22.04 -18.58 11.17
C GLU A 537 21.52 -17.75 9.97
N MET A 538 22.27 -16.75 9.51
CA MET A 538 21.87 -15.92 8.37
C MET A 538 21.67 -16.74 7.09
N GLY A 539 22.53 -17.74 6.85
CA GLY A 539 22.50 -18.53 5.62
C GLY A 539 22.87 -17.70 4.37
N PRO A 540 22.72 -18.26 3.17
CA PRO A 540 23.13 -17.62 1.92
C PRO A 540 22.08 -16.64 1.35
N SER A 541 20.85 -16.62 1.88
CA SER A 541 19.74 -15.81 1.38
C SER A 541 19.39 -14.70 2.34
N LEU A 542 19.05 -13.53 1.80
CA LEU A 542 18.47 -12.42 2.57
C LEU A 542 17.06 -12.75 3.10
N MET A 543 16.36 -13.70 2.46
CA MET A 543 15.04 -14.18 2.90
C MET A 543 15.18 -15.44 3.77
N GLY A 544 14.20 -15.67 4.64
CA GLY A 544 14.09 -16.87 5.47
C GLY A 544 13.64 -18.10 4.66
N GLY A 545 14.01 -19.29 5.13
CA GLY A 545 13.46 -20.54 4.61
C GLY A 545 12.07 -20.84 5.17
N TRP A 546 11.45 -21.96 4.74
CA TRP A 546 10.24 -22.48 5.37
C TRP A 546 10.45 -22.64 6.89
N PRO A 547 9.47 -22.23 7.74
CA PRO A 547 8.11 -21.79 7.43
C PRO A 547 7.87 -20.28 7.53
N TRP A 548 8.86 -19.43 7.27
CA TRP A 548 8.62 -17.99 7.23
C TRP A 548 7.47 -17.63 6.29
N LEU A 549 6.64 -16.62 6.67
CA LEU A 549 5.45 -16.22 5.94
C LEU A 549 5.49 -14.76 5.51
N SER A 550 5.83 -13.88 6.43
CA SER A 550 5.87 -12.42 6.22
C SER A 550 7.27 -11.87 6.30
N CYS A 551 7.44 -10.65 5.84
CA CYS A 551 8.73 -9.98 5.75
C CYS A 551 9.34 -9.67 7.13
N TYR A 552 8.54 -9.34 8.15
CA TYR A 552 8.98 -8.99 9.51
C TYR A 552 9.91 -7.77 9.54
N GLN A 553 9.64 -6.79 8.70
CA GLN A 553 10.44 -5.58 8.53
C GLN A 553 9.62 -4.29 8.66
N GLY A 554 8.29 -4.39 8.89
CA GLY A 554 7.38 -3.28 9.01
C GLY A 554 7.51 -2.50 10.33
N ASP A 555 7.15 -1.23 10.33
CA ASP A 555 6.85 -0.47 11.55
C ASP A 555 5.48 -0.91 12.14
N LEU A 556 4.58 -1.34 11.27
CA LEU A 556 3.32 -1.98 11.62
C LEU A 556 3.38 -3.45 11.24
N ALA A 557 2.76 -4.31 12.03
CA ALA A 557 2.60 -5.73 11.75
C ALA A 557 1.56 -5.99 10.64
N LEU A 558 1.38 -7.26 10.24
CA LEU A 558 0.43 -7.67 9.18
C LEU A 558 -1.03 -7.23 9.45
N ASP A 559 -1.45 -7.15 10.70
CA ASP A 559 -2.77 -6.68 11.11
C ASP A 559 -2.83 -5.19 11.42
N ALA A 560 -1.73 -4.48 11.14
CA ALA A 560 -1.50 -3.08 11.43
C ALA A 560 -1.37 -2.72 12.93
N GLU A 561 -1.03 -3.69 13.80
CA GLU A 561 -0.56 -3.40 15.15
C GLU A 561 0.79 -2.65 15.08
N ARG A 562 0.96 -1.61 15.91
CA ARG A 562 2.21 -0.86 15.97
C ARG A 562 3.31 -1.69 16.65
N LEU A 563 4.43 -1.87 15.95
CA LEU A 563 5.63 -2.51 16.49
C LEU A 563 6.54 -1.50 17.19
N PRO A 564 7.49 -1.92 18.03
CA PRO A 564 8.38 -1.01 18.78
C PRO A 564 9.04 0.06 17.92
N ARG A 565 9.49 -0.27 16.72
CA ARG A 565 10.11 0.66 15.79
C ARG A 565 9.18 1.82 15.37
N SER A 566 7.88 1.59 15.27
CA SER A 566 6.90 2.64 14.96
C SER A 566 6.83 3.74 16.04
N TYR A 567 7.05 3.38 17.30
CA TYR A 567 7.12 4.34 18.42
C TYR A 567 8.42 5.15 18.35
N TYR A 568 9.54 4.47 18.10
CA TYR A 568 10.84 5.11 17.90
C TYR A 568 10.78 6.14 16.75
N ARG A 569 10.16 5.77 15.63
CA ARG A 569 10.05 6.64 14.47
C ARG A 569 9.28 7.93 14.75
N LYS A 570 8.17 7.87 15.49
CA LYS A 570 7.44 9.08 15.89
C LYS A 570 8.27 10.00 16.78
N VAL A 571 9.08 9.43 17.67
CA VAL A 571 9.98 10.20 18.54
C VAL A 571 11.03 10.94 17.71
N ILE A 572 11.75 10.26 16.82
CA ILE A 572 12.82 10.91 16.02
C ILE A 572 12.25 11.93 15.03
N TRP A 573 11.02 11.78 14.58
CA TRP A 573 10.34 12.76 13.73
C TRP A 573 9.82 13.98 14.49
N GLY A 574 9.95 14.00 15.83
CA GLY A 574 9.47 15.09 16.68
C GLY A 574 7.93 15.21 16.69
N MET A 575 7.23 14.11 16.47
CA MET A 575 5.76 14.06 16.44
C MET A 575 5.14 13.59 17.76
N ASP A 576 5.99 13.15 18.68
CA ASP A 576 5.56 12.58 19.94
C ASP A 576 6.61 12.87 21.03
N ASP A 577 6.20 13.53 22.10
CA ASP A 577 7.04 13.83 23.27
C ASP A 577 6.98 12.69 24.33
N GLY A 578 6.35 11.55 23.97
CA GLY A 578 6.19 10.41 24.85
C GLY A 578 7.50 9.66 25.14
N ILE A 579 7.43 8.83 26.16
CA ILE A 579 8.46 7.84 26.47
C ILE A 579 7.84 6.44 26.33
N TYR A 580 8.57 5.52 25.68
CA TYR A 580 8.10 4.17 25.39
C TYR A 580 9.12 3.15 25.86
N ALA A 581 8.78 2.38 26.90
CA ALA A 581 9.65 1.35 27.46
C ALA A 581 9.40 -0.01 26.81
N PHE A 582 10.49 -0.72 26.55
CA PHE A 582 10.51 -2.07 26.03
C PHE A 582 11.56 -2.92 26.72
N THR A 583 11.44 -4.23 26.65
CA THR A 583 12.37 -5.15 27.28
C THR A 583 12.83 -6.22 26.31
N THR A 584 14.12 -6.53 26.32
CA THR A 584 14.67 -7.69 25.62
C THR A 584 14.27 -8.96 26.35
N PRO A 585 13.72 -10.00 25.67
CA PRO A 585 13.42 -11.27 26.33
C PRO A 585 14.67 -11.82 27.07
N PRO A 586 14.55 -12.25 28.34
CA PRO A 586 15.70 -12.50 29.21
C PRO A 586 16.69 -13.53 28.69
N ALA A 587 16.22 -14.50 27.91
CA ALA A 587 17.07 -15.52 27.28
C ALA A 587 18.13 -14.92 26.34
N TYR A 588 17.95 -13.67 25.91
CA TYR A 588 18.80 -12.98 24.95
C TYR A 588 19.58 -11.80 25.52
N THR A 589 19.35 -11.43 26.80
CA THR A 589 20.07 -10.35 27.47
C THR A 589 21.59 -10.55 27.37
N GLY A 590 22.30 -9.51 26.92
CA GLY A 590 23.75 -9.52 26.76
C GLY A 590 24.29 -10.33 25.58
N LYS A 591 23.43 -10.90 24.76
CA LYS A 591 23.85 -11.57 23.51
C LYS A 591 23.91 -10.55 22.37
N PRO A 592 24.91 -10.62 21.50
CA PRO A 592 24.97 -9.76 20.31
C PRO A 592 23.83 -10.13 19.36
N LEU A 593 23.14 -9.11 18.86
CA LEU A 593 22.09 -9.24 17.87
C LEU A 593 22.70 -9.09 16.47
N TYR A 594 22.43 -10.02 15.61
CA TYR A 594 22.75 -9.99 14.17
C TYR A 594 21.45 -9.98 13.38
N GLY A 595 21.47 -9.48 12.16
CA GLY A 595 20.28 -9.51 11.31
C GLY A 595 20.59 -8.97 9.91
N THR A 596 19.56 -8.92 9.09
CA THR A 596 19.59 -8.22 7.81
C THR A 596 19.55 -6.71 8.07
N GLY A 597 19.80 -5.86 7.09
CA GLY A 597 19.70 -4.41 7.24
C GLY A 597 18.28 -3.93 7.62
N TRP A 598 17.27 -4.74 7.43
CA TRP A 598 15.87 -4.39 7.71
C TRP A 598 15.37 -4.81 9.10
N HIS A 599 16.17 -5.52 9.89
CA HIS A 599 15.79 -5.95 11.25
C HIS A 599 15.64 -4.77 12.23
N TRP A 600 14.97 -5.04 13.35
CA TRP A 600 14.90 -4.15 14.51
C TRP A 600 15.38 -4.88 15.77
N HIS A 601 15.45 -4.17 16.88
CA HIS A 601 15.77 -4.74 18.19
C HIS A 601 14.75 -5.82 18.59
N ASN A 602 15.21 -6.90 19.20
CA ASN A 602 14.32 -7.92 19.76
C ASN A 602 13.78 -7.46 21.12
N VAL A 603 12.76 -6.63 21.09
CA VAL A 603 12.15 -6.04 22.30
C VAL A 603 10.64 -6.13 22.25
N LEU A 604 10.02 -6.26 23.43
CA LEU A 604 8.57 -6.37 23.65
C LEU A 604 8.11 -5.36 24.71
N PRO A 605 6.87 -4.84 24.62
CA PRO A 605 6.25 -4.03 25.67
C PRO A 605 5.71 -4.93 26.80
N SER A 606 6.57 -5.72 27.41
CA SER A 606 6.19 -6.72 28.43
C SER A 606 7.16 -6.74 29.60
N TRP A 607 6.64 -6.94 30.81
CA TRP A 607 7.40 -7.20 32.03
C TRP A 607 6.94 -8.50 32.68
N THR A 608 6.59 -9.53 31.86
CA THR A 608 6.08 -10.82 32.33
C THR A 608 7.00 -11.92 31.83
N TYR A 609 7.82 -12.46 32.72
CA TYR A 609 8.77 -13.53 32.41
C TYR A 609 8.69 -14.64 33.48
N GLY A 610 9.20 -15.81 33.17
CA GLY A 610 9.15 -16.97 34.06
C GLY A 610 9.91 -16.77 35.36
N GLU A 611 9.54 -17.56 36.37
CA GLU A 611 10.18 -17.53 37.70
C GLU A 611 11.69 -17.79 37.66
N GLU A 612 12.16 -18.53 36.68
CA GLU A 612 13.58 -18.81 36.44
C GLU A 612 14.42 -17.56 36.14
N TYR A 613 13.78 -16.44 35.80
CA TYR A 613 14.45 -15.15 35.52
C TYR A 613 14.46 -14.20 36.70
N VAL A 614 13.79 -14.50 37.82
CA VAL A 614 13.78 -13.65 39.01
C VAL A 614 15.20 -13.50 39.57
N GLY A 615 15.61 -12.25 39.81
CA GLY A 615 16.95 -11.90 40.23
C GLY A 615 18.01 -11.88 39.13
N LYS A 616 17.62 -12.17 37.86
CA LYS A 616 18.57 -12.13 36.73
C LYS A 616 18.54 -10.79 36.00
N PRO A 617 19.61 -10.44 35.26
CA PRO A 617 19.68 -9.19 34.49
C PRO A 617 18.75 -9.28 33.28
N ILE A 618 18.04 -8.16 33.00
CA ILE A 618 17.26 -7.93 31.76
C ILE A 618 17.66 -6.60 31.16
N GLN A 619 17.89 -6.56 29.86
CA GLN A 619 18.09 -5.30 29.13
C GLN A 619 16.72 -4.64 28.91
N VAL A 620 16.66 -3.34 29.23
CA VAL A 620 15.50 -2.48 29.01
C VAL A 620 15.89 -1.32 28.11
N GLU A 621 14.96 -0.90 27.28
CA GLU A 621 15.10 0.24 26.37
C GLU A 621 13.96 1.22 26.59
N ALA A 622 14.24 2.52 26.47
CA ALA A 622 13.23 3.56 26.44
C ALA A 622 13.49 4.51 25.27
N TYR A 623 12.49 4.71 24.44
CA TYR A 623 12.55 5.62 23.30
C TYR A 623 11.97 6.97 23.69
N CYS A 624 12.77 8.01 23.64
CA CYS A 624 12.35 9.37 23.99
C CYS A 624 13.35 10.43 23.54
N ASP A 625 12.87 11.64 23.31
CA ASP A 625 13.69 12.86 23.18
C ASP A 625 13.84 13.51 24.56
N CYS A 626 14.91 13.15 25.27
CA CYS A 626 15.18 13.65 26.60
C CYS A 626 16.68 13.62 26.93
N ASP A 627 17.09 14.23 28.07
CA ASP A 627 18.52 14.25 28.46
C ASP A 627 18.92 12.95 29.18
N GLU A 628 18.01 12.34 29.94
CA GLU A 628 18.29 11.19 30.79
C GLU A 628 17.00 10.40 31.08
N VAL A 629 17.10 9.08 31.20
CA VAL A 629 16.04 8.18 31.66
C VAL A 629 16.49 7.47 32.93
N GLU A 630 15.65 7.49 33.96
CA GLU A 630 15.82 6.70 35.16
C GLU A 630 14.85 5.51 35.17
N PHE A 631 15.41 4.33 35.41
CA PHE A 631 14.61 3.09 35.44
C PHE A 631 14.39 2.63 36.86
N PHE A 632 13.16 2.23 37.18
CA PHE A 632 12.74 1.74 38.49
C PHE A 632 12.13 0.34 38.36
N VAL A 633 12.47 -0.54 39.28
CA VAL A 633 11.81 -1.84 39.47
C VAL A 633 11.12 -1.83 40.82
N ASN A 634 9.79 -1.98 40.85
CA ASN A 634 8.98 -1.93 42.09
C ASN A 634 9.25 -0.68 42.97
N GLY A 635 9.49 0.45 42.31
CA GLY A 635 9.77 1.74 42.98
C GLY A 635 11.21 1.96 43.38
N GLU A 636 12.11 0.98 43.26
CA GLU A 636 13.53 1.10 43.53
C GLU A 636 14.31 1.47 42.26
N SER A 637 15.09 2.56 42.33
CA SER A 637 15.93 3.01 41.22
C SER A 637 17.00 1.97 40.90
N GLN A 638 17.07 1.61 39.61
CA GLN A 638 18.08 0.71 39.06
C GLN A 638 19.24 1.49 38.39
N GLY A 639 19.10 2.82 38.31
CA GLY A 639 20.08 3.69 37.67
C GLY A 639 19.49 4.50 36.51
N LYS A 640 20.40 5.29 35.93
CA LYS A 640 20.07 6.25 34.86
C LYS A 640 20.89 5.97 33.60
N ALA A 641 20.29 6.27 32.45
CA ALA A 641 20.95 6.19 31.15
C ALA A 641 20.64 7.42 30.31
N ALA A 642 21.66 8.01 29.69
CA ALA A 642 21.45 9.03 28.64
C ALA A 642 21.08 8.34 27.31
N PRO A 643 20.08 8.83 26.61
CA PRO A 643 19.73 8.28 25.28
C PRO A 643 20.89 8.47 24.29
N VAL A 644 21.17 7.43 23.52
CA VAL A 644 22.01 7.49 22.32
C VAL A 644 21.04 7.30 21.14
N GLU A 645 21.06 8.23 20.20
CA GLU A 645 20.12 8.20 19.07
C GLU A 645 18.64 8.10 19.54
N MET A 646 18.30 8.80 20.67
CA MET A 646 16.98 8.77 21.32
C MET A 646 16.55 7.43 21.92
N ILE A 647 17.48 6.49 22.13
CA ILE A 647 17.27 5.22 22.82
C ILE A 647 18.11 5.19 24.09
N ALA A 648 17.48 5.19 25.27
CA ALA A 648 18.14 4.95 26.54
C ALA A 648 18.13 3.46 26.87
N THR A 649 19.28 2.85 27.10
CA THR A 649 19.42 1.42 27.38
C THR A 649 20.07 1.19 28.74
N LEU A 650 19.48 0.32 29.55
CA LEU A 650 20.04 -0.09 30.85
C LEU A 650 19.81 -1.60 31.05
N THR A 651 20.68 -2.25 31.81
CA THR A 651 20.47 -3.59 32.33
C THR A 651 19.99 -3.48 33.79
N VAL A 652 18.79 -4.00 34.07
CA VAL A 652 18.15 -3.99 35.36
C VAL A 652 17.99 -5.39 35.93
N THR A 653 17.76 -5.52 37.24
CA THR A 653 17.46 -6.82 37.84
C THR A 653 15.97 -7.11 37.78
N TYR A 654 15.59 -8.20 37.14
CA TYR A 654 14.18 -8.59 37.02
C TYR A 654 13.57 -9.00 38.38
N GLN A 655 12.46 -8.37 38.69
CA GLN A 655 11.55 -8.77 39.78
C GLN A 655 10.11 -8.62 39.22
N PRO A 656 9.22 -9.61 39.43
CA PRO A 656 7.81 -9.45 39.12
C PRO A 656 7.23 -8.21 39.80
N GLY A 657 6.28 -7.54 39.14
CA GLY A 657 5.68 -6.30 39.63
C GLY A 657 5.72 -5.23 38.53
N GLN A 658 6.40 -4.13 38.72
CA GLN A 658 6.40 -2.99 37.84
C GLN A 658 7.81 -2.58 37.40
N LEU A 659 8.02 -2.41 36.08
CA LEU A 659 9.12 -1.65 35.50
C LEU A 659 8.59 -0.28 35.12
N LYS A 660 9.25 0.79 35.61
CA LYS A 660 8.94 2.17 35.23
C LYS A 660 10.18 2.87 34.71
N ALA A 661 10.04 3.57 33.57
CA ALA A 661 11.03 4.44 32.99
C ALA A 661 10.54 5.88 33.09
N VAL A 662 11.36 6.79 33.67
CA VAL A 662 11.03 8.22 33.81
C VAL A 662 12.04 9.03 33.01
N ALA A 663 11.56 9.83 32.07
CA ALA A 663 12.37 10.73 31.24
C ALA A 663 12.56 12.07 31.93
N TYR A 664 13.78 12.61 31.87
CA TYR A 664 14.15 13.91 32.44
C TYR A 664 14.69 14.83 31.35
N ARG A 665 14.28 16.10 31.40
CA ARG A 665 14.85 17.21 30.61
C ARG A 665 15.22 18.34 31.53
N GLN A 666 16.48 18.77 31.52
CA GLN A 666 17.04 19.77 32.42
C GLN A 666 16.77 19.45 33.91
N GLY A 667 16.91 18.16 34.28
CA GLY A 667 16.70 17.65 35.62
C GLY A 667 15.26 17.58 36.10
N LYS A 668 14.26 17.88 35.22
CA LYS A 668 12.84 17.77 35.55
C LYS A 668 12.22 16.59 34.84
N PRO A 669 11.29 15.82 35.47
CA PRO A 669 10.58 14.74 34.82
C PRO A 669 9.66 15.33 33.75
N VAL A 670 9.67 14.72 32.54
CA VAL A 670 8.87 15.13 31.38
C VAL A 670 7.91 14.04 30.90
N GLY A 671 8.07 12.80 31.37
CA GLY A 671 7.17 11.70 31.03
C GLY A 671 7.57 10.41 31.72
N GLU A 672 6.67 9.44 31.73
CA GLU A 672 6.95 8.10 32.25
C GLU A 672 6.28 7.02 31.40
N SER A 673 6.88 5.84 31.38
CA SER A 673 6.33 4.62 30.78
C SER A 673 6.37 3.48 31.80
N VAL A 674 5.30 2.71 31.87
CA VAL A 674 5.13 1.65 32.87
C VAL A 674 4.78 0.34 32.16
N LEU A 675 5.51 -0.71 32.51
CA LEU A 675 5.18 -2.10 32.14
C LEU A 675 4.95 -2.88 33.45
N GLU A 676 3.92 -3.74 33.46
CA GLU A 676 3.56 -4.52 34.64
C GLU A 676 3.56 -6.01 34.35
N THR A 677 3.93 -6.80 35.32
CA THR A 677 3.79 -8.25 35.28
C THR A 677 2.30 -8.61 35.26
N THR A 678 1.89 -9.39 34.28
CA THR A 678 0.52 -9.91 34.15
C THR A 678 0.36 -11.23 34.89
N GLY A 679 -0.87 -11.53 35.30
CA GLY A 679 -1.25 -12.86 35.74
C GLY A 679 -1.41 -13.83 34.55
N PRO A 680 -1.81 -15.10 34.81
CA PRO A 680 -2.14 -16.04 33.74
C PRO A 680 -3.35 -15.54 32.93
N ALA A 681 -3.47 -15.94 31.68
CA ALA A 681 -4.65 -15.63 30.87
C ALA A 681 -5.88 -16.35 31.43
N VAL A 682 -6.89 -15.59 31.84
CA VAL A 682 -8.16 -16.08 32.43
C VAL A 682 -9.36 -15.83 31.53
N ALA A 683 -9.24 -14.98 30.53
CA ALA A 683 -10.30 -14.68 29.58
C ALA A 683 -9.77 -14.41 28.16
N LEU A 684 -10.64 -14.67 27.19
CA LEU A 684 -10.50 -14.18 25.82
C LEU A 684 -11.37 -12.92 25.68
N ARG A 685 -10.80 -11.81 25.23
CA ARG A 685 -11.53 -10.56 24.97
C ARG A 685 -11.62 -10.32 23.46
N LEU A 686 -12.84 -10.02 22.97
CA LEU A 686 -13.10 -9.64 21.59
C LEU A 686 -13.43 -8.14 21.52
N GLU A 687 -12.76 -7.42 20.65
CA GLU A 687 -12.98 -5.98 20.43
C GLU A 687 -13.14 -5.70 18.94
N ALA A 688 -14.34 -5.24 18.54
CA ALA A 688 -14.64 -4.87 17.17
C ALA A 688 -14.35 -3.39 16.93
N ASP A 689 -13.78 -3.06 15.79
CA ASP A 689 -13.51 -1.67 15.39
C ASP A 689 -14.77 -0.92 14.92
N ARG A 690 -15.89 -1.63 14.73
CA ARG A 690 -17.18 -1.09 14.26
C ARG A 690 -18.34 -1.82 14.92
N GLN A 691 -19.47 -1.11 15.05
CA GLN A 691 -20.69 -1.64 15.64
C GLN A 691 -21.73 -2.10 14.61
N SER A 692 -21.58 -1.73 13.35
CA SER A 692 -22.45 -2.13 12.22
C SER A 692 -21.69 -2.11 10.92
N LEU A 693 -22.14 -2.85 9.93
CA LEU A 693 -21.61 -2.92 8.58
C LEU A 693 -22.70 -2.59 7.54
N SER A 694 -22.29 -2.03 6.40
CA SER A 694 -23.15 -1.90 5.24
C SER A 694 -23.31 -3.25 4.54
N ALA A 695 -24.54 -3.60 4.14
CA ALA A 695 -24.81 -4.84 3.39
C ALA A 695 -24.52 -4.67 1.89
N ASP A 696 -23.27 -4.36 1.56
CA ASP A 696 -22.80 -4.05 0.20
C ASP A 696 -21.80 -5.08 -0.37
N ALA A 697 -21.58 -6.16 0.36
CA ALA A 697 -20.59 -7.20 0.08
C ALA A 697 -19.12 -6.72 0.07
N LEU A 698 -18.83 -5.50 0.52
CA LEU A 698 -17.49 -4.90 0.55
C LEU A 698 -17.05 -4.46 1.95
N ASP A 699 -18.01 -4.08 2.81
CA ASP A 699 -17.69 -3.51 4.11
C ASP A 699 -17.12 -4.55 5.09
N LEU A 700 -16.19 -4.10 5.95
CA LEU A 700 -15.41 -4.95 6.85
C LEU A 700 -15.50 -4.47 8.30
N CYS A 701 -15.50 -5.45 9.21
CA CYS A 701 -15.24 -5.25 10.65
C CYS A 701 -13.99 -6.03 11.06
N TYR A 702 -13.04 -5.35 11.68
CA TYR A 702 -11.85 -5.96 12.27
C TYR A 702 -12.11 -6.24 13.75
N VAL A 703 -11.96 -7.50 14.14
CA VAL A 703 -12.17 -7.97 15.51
C VAL A 703 -10.84 -8.44 16.08
N THR A 704 -10.36 -7.74 17.10
CA THR A 704 -9.18 -8.13 17.86
C THR A 704 -9.55 -9.19 18.89
N ALA A 705 -8.83 -10.29 18.92
CA ALA A 705 -8.96 -11.35 19.94
C ALA A 705 -7.70 -11.35 20.81
N THR A 706 -7.85 -11.03 22.09
CA THR A 706 -6.74 -10.87 23.03
C THR A 706 -6.90 -11.77 24.25
N LEU A 707 -5.85 -12.52 24.60
CA LEU A 707 -5.77 -13.23 25.88
C LEU A 707 -5.46 -12.25 27.00
N VAL A 708 -6.29 -12.21 28.05
CA VAL A 708 -6.17 -11.22 29.12
C VAL A 708 -6.17 -11.88 30.49
N ASP A 709 -5.45 -11.24 31.44
CA ASP A 709 -5.45 -11.60 32.86
C ASP A 709 -6.68 -11.08 33.61
N GLU A 710 -6.77 -11.30 34.94
CA GLU A 710 -7.89 -10.85 35.79
C GLU A 710 -8.08 -9.32 35.79
N GLN A 711 -7.05 -8.54 35.47
CA GLN A 711 -7.09 -7.08 35.35
C GLN A 711 -7.41 -6.62 33.94
N GLY A 712 -7.63 -7.55 32.99
CA GLY A 712 -7.90 -7.24 31.59
C GLY A 712 -6.67 -6.82 30.77
N ARG A 713 -5.45 -7.05 31.27
CA ARG A 713 -4.19 -6.74 30.58
C ARG A 713 -3.81 -7.90 29.65
N ARG A 714 -3.26 -7.58 28.48
CA ARG A 714 -2.78 -8.57 27.50
C ARG A 714 -1.64 -9.41 28.08
N VAL A 715 -1.75 -10.72 27.94
CA VAL A 715 -0.74 -11.69 28.36
C VAL A 715 0.15 -12.06 27.18
N TYR A 716 1.35 -11.46 27.13
CA TYR A 716 2.28 -11.60 25.99
C TYR A 716 2.98 -12.95 25.87
N ASN A 717 3.01 -13.74 26.94
CA ASN A 717 3.74 -15.02 27.02
C ASN A 717 2.80 -16.25 27.03
N ASP A 718 1.55 -16.08 26.63
CA ASP A 718 0.57 -17.15 26.50
C ASP A 718 0.00 -17.14 25.08
N ASP A 719 0.29 -18.18 24.29
CA ASP A 719 -0.22 -18.33 22.93
C ASP A 719 -1.08 -19.59 22.85
N ARG A 720 -2.32 -19.45 22.41
CA ARG A 720 -3.30 -20.54 22.31
C ARG A 720 -3.95 -20.60 20.95
N GLU A 721 -4.32 -21.82 20.52
CA GLU A 721 -5.14 -22.00 19.32
C GLU A 721 -6.54 -21.44 19.55
N LEU A 722 -6.98 -20.53 18.72
CA LEU A 722 -8.33 -20.03 18.64
C LEU A 722 -9.08 -20.74 17.51
N SER A 723 -10.35 -21.06 17.72
CA SER A 723 -11.28 -21.53 16.70
C SER A 723 -12.39 -20.52 16.55
N ALA A 724 -12.63 -20.08 15.30
CA ALA A 724 -13.65 -19.08 14.98
C ALA A 724 -14.73 -19.65 14.07
N PHE A 725 -15.96 -19.26 14.32
CA PHE A 725 -17.11 -19.63 13.53
C PHE A 725 -18.04 -18.42 13.36
N LEU A 726 -18.47 -18.15 12.12
CA LEU A 726 -19.36 -17.06 11.79
C LEU A 726 -20.70 -17.59 11.27
N ARG A 727 -21.80 -17.03 11.76
CA ARG A 727 -23.17 -17.20 11.23
C ARG A 727 -23.71 -15.86 10.72
N GLY A 728 -24.68 -15.94 9.81
CA GLY A 728 -25.37 -14.75 9.26
C GLY A 728 -24.95 -14.42 7.81
N PRO A 729 -25.44 -13.30 7.26
CA PRO A 729 -25.20 -12.90 5.89
C PRO A 729 -23.83 -12.22 5.72
N GLY A 730 -22.77 -13.01 5.76
CA GLY A 730 -21.39 -12.56 5.57
C GLY A 730 -20.38 -13.70 5.66
N THR A 731 -19.10 -13.36 5.63
CA THR A 731 -17.99 -14.31 5.65
C THR A 731 -16.91 -13.91 6.64
N LEU A 732 -16.18 -14.88 7.17
CA LEU A 732 -14.91 -14.67 7.85
C LEU A 732 -13.83 -14.53 6.76
N ALA A 733 -13.57 -13.28 6.36
CA ALA A 733 -12.70 -12.96 5.24
C ALA A 733 -11.21 -13.13 5.57
N GLY A 734 -10.84 -13.00 6.83
CA GLY A 734 -9.47 -13.20 7.30
C GLY A 734 -9.43 -13.64 8.76
N PHE A 735 -8.46 -14.51 9.08
CA PHE A 735 -8.14 -14.88 10.45
C PHE A 735 -6.65 -15.15 10.55
N GLY A 736 -5.93 -14.27 11.22
CA GLY A 736 -4.48 -14.27 11.27
C GLY A 736 -3.91 -13.83 12.62
N SER A 737 -2.61 -14.02 12.76
CA SER A 737 -1.81 -13.42 13.84
C SER A 737 -0.53 -12.82 13.22
N ASN A 738 0.21 -12.05 14.04
CA ASN A 738 1.45 -11.41 13.62
C ASN A 738 2.68 -12.34 13.69
N ASN A 739 2.48 -13.67 13.83
CA ASN A 739 3.59 -14.61 13.80
C ASN A 739 4.22 -14.68 12.40
N PRO A 740 5.45 -14.19 12.21
CA PRO A 740 6.06 -14.12 10.89
C PRO A 740 6.57 -15.49 10.41
N CYS A 741 6.72 -16.47 11.33
CA CYS A 741 7.31 -17.76 11.07
C CYS A 741 6.39 -18.89 11.57
N THR A 742 5.46 -19.32 10.73
CA THR A 742 4.40 -20.28 11.08
C THR A 742 4.10 -21.21 9.92
N GLU A 743 3.71 -22.47 10.20
CA GLU A 743 3.23 -23.41 9.19
C GLU A 743 1.74 -23.24 8.85
N GLU A 744 1.02 -22.39 9.59
CA GLU A 744 -0.42 -22.20 9.42
C GLU A 744 -0.79 -21.62 8.05
N SER A 745 -2.00 -21.97 7.58
CA SER A 745 -2.60 -21.49 6.34
C SER A 745 -3.89 -20.74 6.62
N TYR A 746 -4.23 -19.71 5.84
CA TYR A 746 -5.36 -18.81 6.13
C TYR A 746 -6.76 -19.45 5.99
N GLY A 747 -6.91 -20.51 5.21
CA GLY A 747 -8.22 -21.13 4.92
C GLY A 747 -8.78 -22.08 6.01
N THR A 748 -8.26 -22.09 7.25
CA THR A 748 -8.55 -23.15 8.22
C THR A 748 -9.61 -22.82 9.27
N GLY A 749 -10.00 -21.57 9.48
CA GLY A 749 -10.87 -21.13 10.58
C GLY A 749 -10.25 -21.31 11.98
N ARG A 750 -8.95 -21.64 12.04
CA ARG A 750 -8.17 -21.80 13.27
C ARG A 750 -6.87 -21.04 13.16
N ARG A 751 -6.40 -20.48 14.29
CA ARG A 751 -5.16 -19.72 14.36
C ARG A 751 -4.60 -19.70 15.77
N PHE A 752 -3.29 -19.85 15.93
CA PHE A 752 -2.64 -19.51 17.19
C PHE A 752 -2.55 -17.99 17.35
N THR A 753 -2.75 -17.51 18.57
CA THR A 753 -2.36 -16.16 18.95
C THR A 753 -0.85 -16.00 18.81
N TRP A 754 -0.40 -14.76 18.68
CA TRP A 754 1.01 -14.38 18.75
C TRP A 754 1.16 -13.28 19.79
N HIS A 755 1.93 -13.57 20.84
CA HIS A 755 2.00 -12.71 22.01
C HIS A 755 0.60 -12.39 22.58
N GLY A 756 -0.25 -13.43 22.70
CA GLY A 756 -1.61 -13.31 23.23
C GLY A 756 -2.61 -12.58 22.32
N HIS A 757 -2.33 -12.39 21.05
CA HIS A 757 -3.13 -11.58 20.11
C HIS A 757 -3.39 -12.31 18.78
N ALA A 758 -4.60 -12.13 18.23
CA ALA A 758 -4.98 -12.50 16.87
C ALA A 758 -6.04 -11.55 16.32
N MET A 759 -6.18 -11.48 15.01
CA MET A 759 -7.13 -10.62 14.29
C MET A 759 -8.07 -11.45 13.42
N LEU A 760 -9.38 -11.15 13.50
CA LEU A 760 -10.41 -11.69 12.63
C LEU A 760 -10.99 -10.56 11.80
N VAL A 761 -11.30 -10.82 10.53
CA VAL A 761 -11.93 -9.83 9.65
C VAL A 761 -13.25 -10.40 9.14
N LEU A 762 -14.35 -9.75 9.52
CA LEU A 762 -15.69 -10.08 9.07
C LEU A 762 -16.00 -9.23 7.84
N ARG A 763 -16.46 -9.86 6.76
CA ARG A 763 -16.96 -9.19 5.56
C ARG A 763 -18.48 -9.32 5.48
N ALA A 764 -19.19 -8.20 5.32
CA ALA A 764 -20.63 -8.20 5.08
C ALA A 764 -20.98 -8.91 3.78
N GLY A 765 -22.14 -9.53 3.73
CA GLY A 765 -22.77 -9.94 2.48
C GLY A 765 -23.55 -8.78 1.83
N ASP A 766 -24.36 -9.10 0.81
CA ASP A 766 -25.23 -8.16 0.08
C ASP A 766 -26.67 -8.11 0.64
N THR A 767 -26.89 -8.72 1.78
CA THR A 767 -28.22 -8.83 2.42
C THR A 767 -28.13 -8.35 3.85
N PRO A 768 -29.03 -7.45 4.31
CA PRO A 768 -29.10 -7.03 5.70
C PRO A 768 -29.40 -8.20 6.65
N GLY A 769 -28.87 -8.13 7.87
CA GLY A 769 -29.08 -9.15 8.90
C GLY A 769 -28.17 -9.01 10.11
N GLN A 770 -27.87 -10.12 10.77
CA GLN A 770 -27.01 -10.16 11.97
C GLN A 770 -25.86 -11.14 11.73
N LEU A 771 -24.63 -10.66 11.84
CA LEU A 771 -23.44 -11.51 11.93
C LEU A 771 -23.24 -11.92 13.39
N GLU A 772 -23.06 -13.21 13.64
CA GLU A 772 -22.75 -13.77 14.93
C GLU A 772 -21.41 -14.50 14.87
N LEU A 773 -20.37 -13.87 15.44
CA LEU A 773 -19.03 -14.43 15.55
C LEU A 773 -18.90 -15.15 16.88
N THR A 774 -18.51 -16.41 16.85
CA THR A 774 -18.16 -17.22 18.04
C THR A 774 -16.68 -17.53 17.99
N VAL A 775 -15.93 -17.22 19.04
CA VAL A 775 -14.49 -17.56 19.17
C VAL A 775 -14.27 -18.34 20.44
N SER A 776 -13.59 -19.46 20.34
CA SER A 776 -13.30 -20.37 21.46
C SER A 776 -11.83 -20.77 21.51
N THR A 777 -11.33 -21.04 22.70
CA THR A 777 -10.01 -21.62 22.97
C THR A 777 -10.09 -22.56 24.18
N GLN A 778 -9.14 -23.47 24.27
CA GLN A 778 -9.13 -24.43 25.35
C GLN A 778 -8.91 -23.74 26.71
N GLY A 779 -9.74 -24.08 27.68
CA GLY A 779 -9.61 -23.66 29.10
C GLY A 779 -10.13 -22.24 29.38
N LEU A 780 -10.70 -21.54 28.42
CA LEU A 780 -11.36 -20.26 28.64
C LEU A 780 -12.81 -20.28 28.16
N GLU A 781 -13.61 -19.36 28.68
CA GLU A 781 -15.00 -19.19 28.26
C GLU A 781 -15.07 -18.74 26.77
N THR A 782 -15.97 -19.37 26.03
CA THR A 782 -16.26 -19.02 24.63
C THR A 782 -16.85 -17.61 24.55
N GLN A 783 -16.36 -16.80 23.68
CA GLN A 783 -16.84 -15.44 23.46
C GLN A 783 -17.71 -15.36 22.20
N MET A 784 -18.72 -14.51 22.28
CA MET A 784 -19.63 -14.23 21.16
C MET A 784 -19.74 -12.74 20.93
N LEU A 785 -19.76 -12.34 19.65
CA LEU A 785 -19.91 -10.97 19.21
C LEU A 785 -20.99 -10.90 18.13
N GLN A 786 -21.87 -9.92 18.22
CA GLN A 786 -22.95 -9.70 17.26
C GLN A 786 -22.74 -8.35 16.57
N ILE A 787 -22.73 -8.36 15.21
CA ILE A 787 -22.56 -7.17 14.36
C ILE A 787 -23.73 -7.13 13.38
N PRO A 788 -24.62 -6.13 13.45
CA PRO A 788 -25.68 -5.94 12.45
C PRO A 788 -25.11 -5.53 11.10
N THR A 789 -25.71 -6.03 10.02
CA THR A 789 -25.51 -5.56 8.65
C THR A 789 -26.78 -4.81 8.22
N VAL A 790 -26.65 -3.58 7.73
CA VAL A 790 -27.76 -2.67 7.38
C VAL A 790 -27.72 -2.23 5.94
#